data_117c86202816700f5f2a94f2a3819bde
#
_entry.id   117c86202816700f5f2a94f2a3819bde
#
_cell.length_a   1.000
_cell.length_b   1.000
_cell.length_c   1.000
_cell.angle_alpha   90.00
_cell.angle_beta   90.00
_cell.angle_gamma   90.00
#
_symmetry.space_group_name_H-M   'P 1'
#
loop_
_entity.id
_entity.type
_entity.pdbx_description
1 polymer ?
#
loop_
_entity_poly.entity_id
_entity_poly.type
_entity_poly.pdbx_seq_one_letter_code
_entity_poly.pdbx_strand_id
1 'polypeptide(L)'
;MNISNRLISTAARQRAAALLKELSLEEKVRQLGCTMLVSEDTDLTAKDLSGGIGEIALLDICEEPEALAARLRDVQQYVMEHSPHRIPALFHCEALGGPVVPHTVLYPNSIGLGATFDTALVRDMANTIRTQMRAMGILHALSPVLDVAKDLRWGRVNETYGGDPTLSAAMSCAFVQGLQGDDLSTGVAATAKHFLGYSQTVGGLNLTRTQADARELREVFAKPFEAAIRKAGIRTVMNSYSEWEGRPVCASRKLLTDLLRGELSFDGLVVSDYRSVQRLLDDILATADDITDAALQCLTAGLDMELPDRLGYADGMTHAFAEGKVDISYLDRAVLRVLTLKFELGLFDEPYPQWQQYHAAAFAPTAAAEQRATRESIVLTKNEGNTLPLTDRSIKLAVIGPGASSLRLLYGGYTQPSMLEMFQVVQDSSAMAGVGDKSTAKPVRKYDLSATDREIHKSRPEAKTIFEALQELYPNCTYTQGCDYLDPTQTDFAAALAAAESADAVILCLSGKNGWGRHCDTGEGNDAASLDLPGAQEELARVVLAANPRTIVTHTDGRPLTSPHIYANAAAILEAFTPGTWGGTELAALIAGIHSPAGCLPLPLPRTAGHEPMFMAEHRGTTGQSFVAGSLNPDGYWQSDFRPLRPFGYGLSYTTFAYEALNLIVDPDGTAEALVTVHNTGSCDGETVVQLYGRDAIATIVRPELELLGFARITVPQGQRRTVRFRFNLNQMAFPDEYSVWHLEAGRFTISAGPNSADLPLTADYIQPCTREILPEAREYFAEWDVVEE
;
A
#
# COMPACT_ATOMS: atom_id res chain seq x y z
N MET A 1 3.29 24.53 -5.64
CA MET A 1 2.27 24.06 -6.61
C MET A 1 1.00 24.86 -6.47
N ASN A 2 0.37 25.24 -7.58
CA ASN A 2 -0.82 26.10 -7.55
C ASN A 2 -2.03 25.33 -7.01
N ILE A 3 -2.69 25.85 -5.98
CA ILE A 3 -3.92 25.30 -5.37
C ILE A 3 -5.07 25.14 -6.39
N SER A 4 -5.03 25.89 -7.51
CA SER A 4 -6.09 25.87 -8.52
C SER A 4 -6.32 24.53 -9.23
N ASN A 5 -5.33 23.63 -9.27
CA ASN A 5 -5.44 22.33 -9.96
C ASN A 5 -6.01 21.20 -9.07
N ARG A 6 -6.29 21.50 -7.81
CA ARG A 6 -6.83 20.52 -6.84
C ARG A 6 -8.35 20.50 -6.77
N LEU A 7 -9.00 21.54 -7.31
CA LEU A 7 -10.46 21.65 -7.32
C LEU A 7 -11.05 20.97 -8.57
N ILE A 8 -12.22 20.37 -8.40
CA ILE A 8 -13.02 19.84 -9.51
C ILE A 8 -13.28 20.97 -10.53
N SER A 9 -13.06 20.68 -11.82
CA SER A 9 -13.22 21.63 -12.90
C SER A 9 -14.67 22.14 -12.99
N THR A 10 -14.87 23.45 -12.80
CA THR A 10 -16.18 24.09 -12.96
C THR A 10 -16.73 23.88 -14.37
N ALA A 11 -15.88 23.92 -15.41
CA ALA A 11 -16.28 23.70 -16.79
C ALA A 11 -16.74 22.26 -17.02
N ALA A 12 -16.00 21.26 -16.49
CA ALA A 12 -16.41 19.85 -16.56
C ALA A 12 -17.76 19.62 -15.87
N ARG A 13 -17.94 20.18 -14.67
CA ARG A 13 -19.19 20.08 -13.91
C ARG A 13 -20.38 20.74 -14.63
N GLN A 14 -20.16 21.86 -15.32
CA GLN A 14 -21.21 22.51 -16.13
C GLN A 14 -21.60 21.64 -17.33
N ARG A 15 -20.62 21.05 -18.06
CA ARG A 15 -20.88 20.11 -19.15
C ARG A 15 -21.66 18.88 -18.64
N ALA A 16 -21.24 18.31 -17.54
CA ALA A 16 -21.91 17.17 -16.89
C ALA A 16 -23.35 17.50 -16.49
N ALA A 17 -23.59 18.66 -15.88
CA ALA A 17 -24.92 19.11 -15.48
C ALA A 17 -25.86 19.41 -16.68
N ALA A 18 -25.31 19.81 -17.82
CA ALA A 18 -26.08 19.97 -19.04
C ALA A 18 -26.51 18.59 -19.59
N LEU A 19 -25.57 17.65 -19.72
CA LEU A 19 -25.84 16.30 -20.20
C LEU A 19 -26.82 15.55 -19.27
N LEU A 20 -26.64 15.65 -17.94
CA LEU A 20 -27.52 15.00 -16.94
C LEU A 20 -29.01 15.28 -17.16
N LYS A 21 -29.36 16.48 -17.64
CA LYS A 21 -30.79 16.88 -17.89
C LYS A 21 -31.40 16.17 -19.08
N GLU A 22 -30.57 15.67 -19.98
CA GLU A 22 -31.02 15.00 -21.20
C GLU A 22 -31.19 13.49 -21.00
N LEU A 23 -30.55 12.93 -19.94
CA LEU A 23 -30.57 11.49 -19.67
C LEU A 23 -31.93 11.02 -19.14
N SER A 24 -32.44 9.91 -19.70
CA SER A 24 -33.52 9.14 -19.14
C SER A 24 -33.12 8.52 -17.78
N LEU A 25 -34.14 8.05 -17.05
CA LEU A 25 -33.89 7.39 -15.76
C LEU A 25 -33.01 6.14 -15.90
N GLU A 26 -33.25 5.35 -16.92
CA GLU A 26 -32.46 4.14 -17.21
C GLU A 26 -30.99 4.47 -17.52
N GLU A 27 -30.76 5.48 -18.38
CA GLU A 27 -29.41 5.92 -18.70
C GLU A 27 -28.66 6.43 -17.48
N LYS A 28 -29.32 7.16 -16.57
CA LYS A 28 -28.74 7.59 -15.31
C LYS A 28 -28.27 6.42 -14.46
N VAL A 29 -29.12 5.39 -14.29
CA VAL A 29 -28.79 4.21 -13.49
C VAL A 29 -27.65 3.43 -14.16
N ARG A 30 -27.62 3.31 -15.49
CA ARG A 30 -26.55 2.66 -16.23
C ARG A 30 -25.19 3.35 -16.05
N GLN A 31 -25.16 4.68 -15.89
CA GLN A 31 -23.89 5.39 -15.64
C GLN A 31 -23.31 5.12 -14.25
N LEU A 32 -24.06 4.52 -13.33
CA LEU A 32 -23.57 4.15 -11.98
C LEU A 32 -23.14 2.68 -11.89
N GLY A 33 -23.23 1.94 -12.98
CA GLY A 33 -22.88 0.52 -13.05
C GLY A 33 -21.56 0.25 -13.75
N CYS A 34 -21.04 -0.94 -13.49
CA CYS A 34 -19.84 -1.49 -14.09
C CYS A 34 -20.11 -2.87 -14.74
N THR A 35 -19.21 -3.30 -15.61
CA THR A 35 -19.14 -4.69 -16.07
C THR A 35 -17.70 -5.14 -16.20
N MET A 36 -17.45 -6.44 -16.04
CA MET A 36 -16.10 -7.00 -16.17
C MET A 36 -15.80 -7.35 -17.62
N LEU A 37 -14.58 -7.08 -18.06
CA LEU A 37 -14.01 -7.52 -19.33
C LEU A 37 -12.76 -8.37 -19.04
N VAL A 38 -12.78 -9.61 -19.48
CA VAL A 38 -11.66 -10.56 -19.39
C VAL A 38 -11.09 -10.86 -20.77
N SER A 39 -9.86 -11.38 -20.83
CA SER A 39 -9.15 -11.65 -22.11
C SER A 39 -9.92 -12.55 -23.08
N GLU A 40 -10.71 -13.50 -22.57
CA GLU A 40 -11.50 -14.43 -23.38
C GLU A 40 -12.78 -13.82 -23.98
N ASP A 41 -13.19 -12.62 -23.56
CA ASP A 41 -14.40 -11.96 -24.04
C ASP A 41 -14.22 -11.42 -25.46
N THR A 42 -14.64 -12.21 -26.43
CA THR A 42 -14.61 -11.85 -27.87
C THR A 42 -15.94 -11.38 -28.39
N ASP A 43 -17.06 -11.71 -27.73
CA ASP A 43 -18.42 -11.32 -28.10
C ASP A 43 -18.97 -10.24 -27.15
N LEU A 44 -18.88 -9.00 -27.59
CA LEU A 44 -19.36 -7.84 -26.82
C LEU A 44 -20.90 -7.81 -26.70
N THR A 45 -21.62 -8.53 -27.58
CA THR A 45 -23.08 -8.58 -27.50
C THR A 45 -23.57 -9.40 -26.30
N ALA A 46 -22.73 -10.30 -25.79
CA ALA A 46 -23.01 -11.06 -24.56
C ALA A 46 -22.86 -10.22 -23.29
N LYS A 47 -22.22 -9.06 -23.38
CA LYS A 47 -22.09 -8.10 -22.26
C LYS A 47 -23.25 -7.11 -22.30
N ASP A 48 -23.77 -6.73 -21.13
CA ASP A 48 -24.86 -5.74 -21.02
C ASP A 48 -24.31 -4.30 -21.24
N LEU A 49 -23.86 -4.04 -22.49
CA LEU A 49 -23.32 -2.74 -22.90
C LEU A 49 -24.33 -1.89 -23.69
N SER A 50 -25.46 -2.47 -24.12
CA SER A 50 -26.52 -1.75 -24.83
C SER A 50 -27.19 -0.74 -23.90
N GLY A 51 -27.34 0.52 -24.35
CA GLY A 51 -27.80 1.64 -23.51
C GLY A 51 -26.69 2.33 -22.70
N GLY A 52 -25.44 1.93 -22.89
CA GLY A 52 -24.26 2.50 -22.23
C GLY A 52 -23.93 1.87 -20.89
N ILE A 53 -22.77 2.23 -20.37
CA ILE A 53 -22.26 1.77 -19.07
C ILE A 53 -21.37 2.86 -18.45
N GLY A 54 -21.36 2.94 -17.13
CA GLY A 54 -20.49 3.88 -16.40
C GLY A 54 -19.02 3.53 -16.55
N GLU A 55 -18.69 2.28 -16.22
CA GLU A 55 -17.31 1.82 -16.12
C GLU A 55 -17.15 0.37 -16.59
N ILE A 56 -15.94 0.00 -16.95
CA ILE A 56 -15.56 -1.38 -17.33
C ILE A 56 -14.30 -1.76 -16.56
N ALA A 57 -14.41 -2.84 -15.78
CA ALA A 57 -13.31 -3.43 -15.03
C ALA A 57 -12.48 -4.35 -15.92
N LEU A 58 -11.16 -4.13 -15.96
CA LEU A 58 -10.22 -4.95 -16.71
C LEU A 58 -9.59 -5.96 -15.76
N LEU A 59 -9.94 -7.21 -15.90
CA LEU A 59 -9.44 -8.33 -15.13
C LEU A 59 -8.86 -9.40 -16.05
N ASP A 60 -7.89 -10.17 -15.55
CA ASP A 60 -7.24 -11.26 -16.28
C ASP A 60 -6.68 -10.78 -17.65
N ILE A 61 -5.89 -9.72 -17.63
CA ILE A 61 -5.31 -9.15 -18.84
C ILE A 61 -4.06 -9.95 -19.22
N CYS A 62 -4.14 -10.64 -20.37
CA CYS A 62 -3.06 -11.43 -20.94
C CYS A 62 -2.48 -10.80 -22.21
N GLU A 63 -3.17 -9.81 -22.79
CA GLU A 63 -2.77 -9.16 -24.04
C GLU A 63 -1.56 -8.25 -23.86
N GLU A 64 -0.73 -8.17 -24.91
CA GLU A 64 0.29 -7.14 -25.05
C GLU A 64 -0.33 -5.74 -25.03
N PRO A 65 0.36 -4.71 -24.51
CA PRO A 65 -0.19 -3.36 -24.36
C PRO A 65 -0.81 -2.77 -25.63
N GLU A 66 -0.19 -3.00 -26.80
CA GLU A 66 -0.72 -2.52 -28.09
C GLU A 66 -2.02 -3.23 -28.50
N ALA A 67 -2.06 -4.54 -28.31
CA ALA A 67 -3.24 -5.34 -28.59
C ALA A 67 -4.39 -4.97 -27.66
N LEU A 68 -4.10 -4.77 -26.37
CA LEU A 68 -5.06 -4.27 -25.39
C LEU A 68 -5.62 -2.90 -25.81
N ALA A 69 -4.75 -1.95 -26.17
CA ALA A 69 -5.18 -0.64 -26.63
C ALA A 69 -6.09 -0.70 -27.86
N ALA A 70 -5.80 -1.58 -28.82
CA ALA A 70 -6.66 -1.82 -29.97
C ALA A 70 -8.02 -2.40 -29.56
N ARG A 71 -8.04 -3.40 -28.69
CA ARG A 71 -9.27 -4.00 -28.15
C ARG A 71 -10.11 -2.99 -27.38
N LEU A 72 -9.51 -2.17 -26.51
CA LEU A 72 -10.24 -1.16 -25.76
C LEU A 72 -10.82 -0.07 -26.67
N ARG A 73 -10.17 0.23 -27.80
CA ARG A 73 -10.75 1.08 -28.85
C ARG A 73 -12.04 0.49 -29.40
N ASP A 74 -12.04 -0.79 -29.76
CA ASP A 74 -13.21 -1.48 -30.33
C ASP A 74 -14.35 -1.55 -29.30
N VAL A 75 -14.04 -1.87 -28.03
CA VAL A 75 -15.02 -1.87 -26.94
C VAL A 75 -15.61 -0.46 -26.73
N GLN A 76 -14.80 0.56 -26.71
CA GLN A 76 -15.26 1.94 -26.54
C GLN A 76 -16.15 2.39 -27.72
N GLN A 77 -15.76 2.03 -28.94
CA GLN A 77 -16.57 2.31 -30.11
C GLN A 77 -17.94 1.64 -29.99
N TYR A 78 -17.98 0.35 -29.61
CA TYR A 78 -19.23 -0.40 -29.42
C TYR A 78 -20.13 0.26 -28.36
N VAL A 79 -19.57 0.61 -27.19
CA VAL A 79 -20.31 1.29 -26.10
C VAL A 79 -20.93 2.60 -26.61
N MET A 80 -20.14 3.43 -27.28
CA MET A 80 -20.61 4.73 -27.76
C MET A 80 -21.66 4.61 -28.87
N GLU A 81 -21.56 3.62 -29.76
CA GLU A 81 -22.52 3.40 -30.84
C GLU A 81 -23.88 2.88 -30.31
N HIS A 82 -23.87 2.17 -29.15
CA HIS A 82 -25.07 1.63 -28.52
C HIS A 82 -25.58 2.47 -27.34
N SER A 83 -24.93 3.59 -27.01
CA SER A 83 -25.40 4.56 -26.02
C SER A 83 -26.13 5.72 -26.70
N PRO A 84 -27.37 6.07 -26.28
CA PRO A 84 -28.16 7.14 -26.92
C PRO A 84 -27.42 8.48 -26.99
N HIS A 85 -26.68 8.85 -25.95
CA HIS A 85 -25.89 10.10 -25.88
C HIS A 85 -24.41 9.89 -26.19
N ARG A 86 -24.01 8.72 -26.73
CA ARG A 86 -22.62 8.37 -27.04
C ARG A 86 -21.67 8.59 -25.86
N ILE A 87 -22.11 8.29 -24.63
CA ILE A 87 -21.32 8.46 -23.41
C ILE A 87 -20.24 7.38 -23.39
N PRO A 88 -18.95 7.74 -23.33
CA PRO A 88 -17.86 6.78 -23.27
C PRO A 88 -17.82 6.06 -21.91
N ALA A 89 -17.42 4.78 -21.90
CA ALA A 89 -17.12 4.04 -20.67
C ALA A 89 -15.77 4.49 -20.09
N LEU A 90 -15.63 4.45 -18.77
CA LEU A 90 -14.35 4.57 -18.09
C LEU A 90 -13.75 3.16 -17.93
N PHE A 91 -12.47 2.96 -18.24
CA PHE A 91 -11.77 1.70 -18.02
C PHE A 91 -10.90 1.80 -16.78
N HIS A 92 -10.98 0.79 -15.87
CA HIS A 92 -10.10 0.71 -14.72
C HIS A 92 -9.33 -0.62 -14.63
N CYS A 93 -8.17 -0.56 -13.97
CA CYS A 93 -7.44 -1.73 -13.49
C CYS A 93 -6.74 -1.43 -12.17
N GLU A 94 -6.17 -2.47 -11.55
CA GLU A 94 -5.26 -2.31 -10.43
C GLU A 94 -3.89 -1.80 -10.90
N ALA A 95 -3.23 -0.97 -10.07
CA ALA A 95 -1.96 -0.36 -10.43
C ALA A 95 -1.09 0.02 -9.22
N LEU A 96 -0.98 -0.85 -8.21
CA LEU A 96 -0.23 -0.54 -6.97
C LEU A 96 1.27 -0.31 -7.22
N GLY A 97 1.94 -1.26 -7.89
CA GLY A 97 3.35 -1.16 -8.28
C GLY A 97 3.55 -1.05 -9.79
N GLY A 98 2.46 -1.06 -10.55
CA GLY A 98 2.40 -0.99 -12.01
C GLY A 98 1.04 -1.46 -12.51
N PRO A 99 0.64 -1.12 -13.72
CA PRO A 99 -0.59 -1.64 -14.29
C PRO A 99 -0.56 -3.17 -14.34
N VAL A 100 -1.68 -3.83 -14.04
CA VAL A 100 -1.77 -5.30 -14.11
C VAL A 100 -1.95 -5.73 -15.56
N VAL A 101 -0.95 -5.42 -16.38
CA VAL A 101 -0.87 -5.71 -17.81
C VAL A 101 0.53 -6.25 -18.12
N PRO A 102 0.69 -7.28 -18.98
CA PRO A 102 2.02 -7.77 -19.37
C PRO A 102 2.93 -6.67 -19.91
N HIS A 103 4.24 -6.82 -19.70
CA HIS A 103 5.27 -5.91 -20.22
C HIS A 103 5.13 -4.43 -19.82
N THR A 104 4.36 -4.11 -18.79
CA THR A 104 4.36 -2.80 -18.15
C THR A 104 5.39 -2.74 -17.03
N VAL A 105 5.67 -1.56 -16.47
CA VAL A 105 6.55 -1.42 -15.29
C VAL A 105 6.01 -2.22 -14.10
N LEU A 106 6.94 -2.70 -13.27
CA LEU A 106 6.59 -3.39 -12.03
C LEU A 106 7.60 -3.07 -10.93
N TYR A 107 7.23 -2.15 -10.08
CA TYR A 107 7.94 -1.75 -8.89
C TYR A 107 7.63 -2.67 -7.69
N PRO A 108 8.41 -2.61 -6.59
CA PRO A 108 8.03 -3.28 -5.34
C PRO A 108 6.62 -2.93 -4.89
N ASN A 109 5.97 -3.84 -4.14
CA ASN A 109 4.68 -3.53 -3.53
C ASN A 109 4.79 -2.39 -2.52
N SER A 110 3.64 -1.79 -2.18
CA SER A 110 3.58 -0.54 -1.41
C SER A 110 4.31 -0.61 -0.07
N ILE A 111 4.33 -1.76 0.62
CA ILE A 111 5.08 -1.91 1.87
C ILE A 111 6.60 -1.73 1.66
N GLY A 112 7.14 -2.27 0.58
CA GLY A 112 8.53 -2.04 0.17
C GLY A 112 8.77 -0.58 -0.25
N LEU A 113 7.81 0.03 -0.98
CA LEU A 113 7.88 1.47 -1.30
C LEU A 113 7.81 2.32 -0.03
N GLY A 114 7.01 1.96 0.98
CA GLY A 114 7.01 2.58 2.30
C GLY A 114 8.39 2.54 2.96
N ALA A 115 9.10 1.42 2.84
CA ALA A 115 10.46 1.26 3.37
C ALA A 115 11.50 2.17 2.69
N THR A 116 11.20 2.73 1.52
CA THR A 116 12.09 3.72 0.87
C THR A 116 12.07 5.07 1.57
N PHE A 117 10.97 5.47 2.19
CA PHE A 117 10.78 6.84 2.69
C PHE A 117 11.14 7.90 1.62
N ASP A 118 10.86 7.61 0.35
CA ASP A 118 11.16 8.49 -0.79
C ASP A 118 9.89 8.85 -1.58
N THR A 119 9.32 10.01 -1.26
CA THR A 119 8.13 10.53 -1.94
C THR A 119 8.41 10.96 -3.39
N ALA A 120 9.65 11.33 -3.72
CA ALA A 120 10.01 11.70 -5.09
C ALA A 120 10.03 10.47 -5.99
N LEU A 121 10.62 9.36 -5.52
CA LEU A 121 10.62 8.08 -6.21
C LEU A 121 9.20 7.58 -6.47
N VAL A 122 8.31 7.63 -5.47
CA VAL A 122 6.90 7.19 -5.63
C VAL A 122 6.14 8.07 -6.62
N ARG A 123 6.39 9.38 -6.64
CA ARG A 123 5.80 10.28 -7.64
C ARG A 123 6.27 9.96 -9.06
N ASP A 124 7.57 9.74 -9.26
CA ASP A 124 8.15 9.41 -10.55
C ASP A 124 7.66 8.05 -11.06
N MET A 125 7.57 7.05 -10.17
CA MET A 125 6.94 5.77 -10.43
C MET A 125 5.50 5.93 -10.90
N ALA A 126 4.66 6.65 -10.14
CA ALA A 126 3.26 6.86 -10.49
C ALA A 126 3.08 7.65 -11.80
N ASN A 127 4.02 8.56 -12.11
CA ASN A 127 4.05 9.24 -13.41
C ASN A 127 4.34 8.27 -14.56
N THR A 128 5.23 7.29 -14.36
CA THR A 128 5.50 6.24 -15.35
C THR A 128 4.26 5.36 -15.54
N ILE A 129 3.61 4.93 -14.46
CA ILE A 129 2.35 4.17 -14.49
C ILE A 129 1.28 4.96 -15.27
N ARG A 130 1.12 6.26 -14.97
CA ARG A 130 0.18 7.14 -15.68
C ARG A 130 0.40 7.11 -17.19
N THR A 131 1.64 7.26 -17.65
CA THR A 131 1.92 7.33 -19.10
C THR A 131 1.61 6.01 -19.80
N GLN A 132 1.87 4.87 -19.16
CA GLN A 132 1.53 3.55 -19.69
C GLN A 132 0.01 3.34 -19.73
N MET A 133 -0.70 3.64 -18.65
CA MET A 133 -2.16 3.52 -18.61
C MET A 133 -2.85 4.40 -19.65
N ARG A 134 -2.41 5.66 -19.79
CA ARG A 134 -2.93 6.59 -20.82
C ARG A 134 -2.72 6.06 -22.23
N ALA A 135 -1.55 5.52 -22.54
CA ALA A 135 -1.27 4.94 -23.87
C ALA A 135 -2.25 3.81 -24.20
N MET A 136 -2.60 2.99 -23.21
CA MET A 136 -3.55 1.89 -23.36
C MET A 136 -5.03 2.33 -23.31
N GLY A 137 -5.32 3.54 -22.86
CA GLY A 137 -6.70 4.06 -22.71
C GLY A 137 -7.35 3.70 -21.37
N ILE A 138 -6.57 3.29 -20.38
CA ILE A 138 -7.04 3.01 -19.02
C ILE A 138 -6.89 4.30 -18.21
N LEU A 139 -8.02 4.89 -17.81
CA LEU A 139 -8.02 6.22 -17.22
C LEU A 139 -8.41 6.27 -15.74
N HIS A 140 -8.62 5.10 -15.12
CA HIS A 140 -8.91 4.96 -13.71
C HIS A 140 -8.06 3.84 -13.10
N ALA A 141 -7.37 4.12 -12.01
CA ALA A 141 -6.58 3.16 -11.25
C ALA A 141 -7.20 2.95 -9.87
N LEU A 142 -7.39 1.69 -9.48
CA LEU A 142 -7.85 1.37 -8.11
C LEU A 142 -6.68 1.40 -7.12
N SER A 143 -5.96 2.50 -7.09
CA SER A 143 -4.73 2.75 -6.33
C SER A 143 -4.57 4.24 -6.02
N PRO A 144 -3.90 4.61 -4.90
CA PRO A 144 -3.16 3.80 -3.94
C PRO A 144 -3.99 3.26 -2.77
N VAL A 145 -3.42 2.33 -2.00
CA VAL A 145 -3.97 1.87 -0.71
C VAL A 145 -3.47 2.79 0.40
N LEU A 146 -4.42 3.41 1.12
CA LEU A 146 -4.18 4.40 2.18
C LEU A 146 -4.38 3.83 3.59
N ASP A 147 -4.67 2.54 3.70
CA ASP A 147 -4.81 1.88 4.98
C ASP A 147 -3.51 1.97 5.79
N VAL A 148 -3.64 2.18 7.10
CA VAL A 148 -2.52 2.21 8.05
C VAL A 148 -2.42 0.84 8.72
N ALA A 149 -1.37 0.08 8.43
CA ALA A 149 -1.21 -1.29 8.90
C ALA A 149 -0.77 -1.34 10.37
N LYS A 150 -1.74 -1.48 11.29
CA LYS A 150 -1.48 -1.64 12.74
C LYS A 150 -1.40 -3.10 13.18
N ASP A 151 -1.89 -4.05 12.38
CA ASP A 151 -1.97 -5.47 12.72
C ASP A 151 -1.40 -6.32 11.60
N LEU A 152 -0.24 -6.95 11.84
CA LEU A 152 0.45 -7.79 10.86
C LEU A 152 -0.27 -9.12 10.59
N ARG A 153 -1.29 -9.48 11.38
CA ARG A 153 -2.11 -10.66 11.10
C ARG A 153 -3.00 -10.44 9.88
N TRP A 154 -3.34 -9.19 9.57
CA TRP A 154 -4.09 -8.85 8.36
C TRP A 154 -3.29 -9.17 7.09
N GLY A 155 -3.88 -9.95 6.19
CA GLY A 155 -3.18 -10.46 5.01
C GLY A 155 -2.76 -9.38 4.00
N ARG A 156 -3.40 -8.20 4.02
CA ARG A 156 -3.19 -7.12 3.04
C ARG A 156 -2.15 -6.06 3.47
N VAL A 157 -1.33 -6.35 4.47
CA VAL A 157 -0.25 -5.45 4.93
C VAL A 157 0.68 -5.02 3.78
N ASN A 158 1.00 -5.92 2.85
CA ASN A 158 1.86 -5.66 1.70
C ASN A 158 1.35 -4.57 0.75
N GLU A 159 0.04 -4.29 0.74
CA GLU A 159 -0.57 -3.27 -0.11
C GLU A 159 -0.44 -1.86 0.47
N THR A 160 -0.09 -1.72 1.76
CA THR A 160 0.00 -0.46 2.49
C THR A 160 1.40 0.12 2.46
N TYR A 161 1.54 1.44 2.67
CA TYR A 161 2.84 2.07 2.88
C TYR A 161 3.40 1.87 4.30
N GLY A 162 2.73 1.08 5.15
CA GLY A 162 3.18 0.73 6.50
C GLY A 162 2.21 1.12 7.60
N GLY A 163 2.73 1.19 8.83
CA GLY A 163 1.96 1.36 10.06
C GLY A 163 1.92 2.78 10.60
N ASP A 164 2.32 3.81 9.84
CA ASP A 164 2.29 5.20 10.30
C ASP A 164 1.43 6.09 9.39
N PRO A 165 0.47 6.86 9.95
CA PRO A 165 -0.44 7.69 9.17
C PRO A 165 0.23 8.86 8.45
N THR A 166 1.36 9.39 8.96
CA THR A 166 2.11 10.48 8.31
C THR A 166 2.91 9.94 7.12
N LEU A 167 3.56 8.78 7.28
CA LEU A 167 4.25 8.10 6.18
C LEU A 167 3.23 7.76 5.07
N SER A 168 2.11 7.10 5.43
CA SER A 168 1.05 6.75 4.47
C SER A 168 0.48 7.99 3.77
N ALA A 169 0.26 9.09 4.48
CA ALA A 169 -0.21 10.34 3.90
C ALA A 169 0.78 10.94 2.88
N ALA A 170 2.06 11.01 3.23
CA ALA A 170 3.09 11.57 2.35
C ALA A 170 3.29 10.74 1.08
N MET A 171 3.41 9.40 1.23
CA MET A 171 3.61 8.48 0.11
C MET A 171 2.39 8.43 -0.80
N SER A 172 1.18 8.38 -0.24
CA SER A 172 -0.08 8.40 -1.00
C SER A 172 -0.27 9.71 -1.77
N CYS A 173 0.03 10.86 -1.16
CA CYS A 173 -0.03 12.14 -1.85
C CYS A 173 0.94 12.19 -3.04
N ALA A 174 2.15 11.64 -2.88
CA ALA A 174 3.13 11.57 -3.96
C ALA A 174 2.62 10.67 -5.11
N PHE A 175 2.06 9.50 -4.80
CA PHE A 175 1.47 8.60 -5.79
C PHE A 175 0.32 9.28 -6.55
N VAL A 176 -0.63 9.87 -5.84
CA VAL A 176 -1.77 10.58 -6.45
C VAL A 176 -1.30 11.71 -7.36
N GLN A 177 -0.33 12.50 -6.92
CA GLN A 177 0.23 13.59 -7.73
C GLN A 177 0.91 13.09 -9.00
N GLY A 178 1.66 11.99 -8.91
CA GLY A 178 2.28 11.36 -10.08
C GLY A 178 1.25 10.79 -11.06
N LEU A 179 0.24 10.10 -10.55
CA LEU A 179 -0.78 9.43 -11.37
C LEU A 179 -1.77 10.42 -12.01
N GLN A 180 -2.27 11.39 -11.24
CA GLN A 180 -3.22 12.39 -11.77
C GLN A 180 -2.53 13.50 -12.56
N GLY A 181 -1.25 13.78 -12.29
CA GLY A 181 -0.51 14.88 -12.91
C GLY A 181 -1.05 16.25 -12.51
N ASP A 182 -0.58 17.27 -13.23
CA ASP A 182 -1.02 18.65 -13.01
C ASP A 182 -2.35 18.97 -13.69
N ASP A 183 -2.70 18.20 -14.73
CA ASP A 183 -3.95 18.30 -15.49
C ASP A 183 -4.53 16.90 -15.69
N LEU A 184 -5.72 16.66 -15.13
CA LEU A 184 -6.35 15.34 -15.18
C LEU A 184 -6.74 14.93 -16.61
N SER A 185 -6.91 15.89 -17.55
CA SER A 185 -7.15 15.55 -18.96
C SER A 185 -5.98 14.80 -19.60
N THR A 186 -4.79 14.90 -19.02
CA THR A 186 -3.60 14.12 -19.38
C THR A 186 -3.20 13.12 -18.27
N GLY A 187 -4.00 13.03 -17.22
CA GLY A 187 -3.81 12.18 -16.05
C GLY A 187 -4.59 10.88 -16.10
N VAL A 188 -4.50 10.12 -15.02
CA VAL A 188 -5.32 8.94 -14.70
C VAL A 188 -5.93 9.18 -13.33
N ALA A 189 -7.23 8.95 -13.14
CA ALA A 189 -7.88 9.11 -11.86
C ALA A 189 -7.33 8.08 -10.86
N ALA A 190 -6.88 8.55 -9.70
CA ALA A 190 -6.43 7.71 -8.60
C ALA A 190 -7.59 7.42 -7.64
N THR A 191 -7.61 6.23 -7.02
CA THR A 191 -8.59 5.83 -6.01
C THR A 191 -7.94 5.64 -4.65
N ALA A 192 -8.33 6.47 -3.67
CA ALA A 192 -7.95 6.23 -2.28
C ALA A 192 -8.76 5.06 -1.70
N LYS A 193 -8.09 4.02 -1.25
CA LYS A 193 -8.74 2.83 -0.68
C LYS A 193 -8.02 2.31 0.57
N HIS A 194 -8.70 1.66 1.50
CA HIS A 194 -10.15 1.40 1.55
C HIS A 194 -10.77 2.26 2.67
N PHE A 195 -11.61 3.19 2.33
CA PHE A 195 -12.24 4.08 3.29
C PHE A 195 -13.32 3.33 4.09
N LEU A 196 -13.24 3.08 5.41
CA LEU A 196 -12.27 3.58 6.36
C LEU A 196 -12.00 2.52 7.44
N GLY A 197 -10.75 2.44 7.94
CA GLY A 197 -10.39 1.60 9.09
C GLY A 197 -10.31 0.09 8.79
N TYR A 198 -10.06 -0.29 7.56
CA TYR A 198 -10.06 -1.67 7.08
C TYR A 198 -8.92 -2.53 7.64
N SER A 199 -7.79 -1.92 7.97
CA SER A 199 -6.61 -2.61 8.53
C SER A 199 -6.68 -2.85 10.05
N GLN A 200 -7.71 -2.35 10.74
CA GLN A 200 -7.90 -2.47 12.19
C GLN A 200 -9.17 -3.27 12.49
N THR A 201 -9.12 -4.57 12.24
CA THR A 201 -10.27 -5.46 12.36
C THR A 201 -10.15 -6.45 13.53
N VAL A 202 -11.26 -7.10 13.87
CA VAL A 202 -11.28 -8.13 14.92
C VAL A 202 -10.32 -9.27 14.56
N GLY A 203 -9.27 -9.42 15.36
CA GLY A 203 -8.28 -10.50 15.18
C GLY A 203 -7.42 -10.38 13.92
N GLY A 204 -7.34 -9.21 13.28
CA GLY A 204 -6.65 -9.02 12.01
C GLY A 204 -7.34 -9.69 10.83
N LEU A 205 -8.59 -10.15 10.98
CA LEU A 205 -9.30 -10.88 9.93
C LEU A 205 -9.86 -9.94 8.87
N ASN A 206 -9.64 -10.28 7.62
CA ASN A 206 -10.17 -9.56 6.47
C ASN A 206 -11.71 -9.53 6.49
N LEU A 207 -12.33 -8.46 5.98
CA LEU A 207 -13.79 -8.28 5.84
C LEU A 207 -14.58 -8.22 7.15
N THR A 208 -13.94 -8.19 8.31
CA THR A 208 -14.62 -8.18 9.61
C THR A 208 -14.79 -6.77 10.16
N ARG A 209 -15.36 -6.67 11.36
CA ARG A 209 -15.66 -5.41 12.02
C ARG A 209 -14.41 -4.59 12.32
N THR A 210 -14.43 -3.30 11.97
CA THR A 210 -13.41 -2.33 12.38
C THR A 210 -13.45 -2.10 13.89
N GLN A 211 -12.28 -2.19 14.54
CA GLN A 211 -12.08 -1.93 15.98
C GLN A 211 -11.31 -0.62 16.18
N ALA A 212 -11.97 0.48 15.93
CA ALA A 212 -11.43 1.81 16.19
C ALA A 212 -12.54 2.69 16.74
N ASP A 213 -12.24 3.57 17.68
CA ASP A 213 -13.19 4.58 18.13
C ASP A 213 -13.29 5.74 17.12
N ALA A 214 -14.25 6.62 17.32
CA ALA A 214 -14.55 7.70 16.37
C ALA A 214 -13.41 8.71 16.26
N ARG A 215 -12.58 8.90 17.31
CA ARG A 215 -11.41 9.77 17.31
C ARG A 215 -10.26 9.09 16.59
N GLU A 216 -9.96 7.84 16.91
CA GLU A 216 -8.91 7.07 16.23
C GLU A 216 -9.17 6.97 14.73
N LEU A 217 -10.44 6.79 14.31
CA LEU A 217 -10.79 6.84 12.88
C LEU A 217 -10.36 8.16 12.23
N ARG A 218 -10.47 9.31 12.91
CA ARG A 218 -10.09 10.62 12.38
C ARG A 218 -8.60 10.88 12.45
N GLU A 219 -7.97 10.59 13.59
CA GLU A 219 -6.56 10.93 13.83
C GLU A 219 -5.61 10.01 13.07
N VAL A 220 -5.96 8.73 12.95
CA VAL A 220 -5.08 7.70 12.36
C VAL A 220 -5.54 7.33 10.96
N PHE A 221 -6.74 6.74 10.83
CA PHE A 221 -7.15 6.12 9.56
C PHE A 221 -7.64 7.12 8.52
N ALA A 222 -8.28 8.23 8.90
CA ALA A 222 -8.71 9.26 7.95
C ALA A 222 -7.58 10.23 7.55
N LYS A 223 -6.48 10.35 8.32
CA LYS A 223 -5.39 11.28 8.03
C LYS A 223 -4.81 11.11 6.61
N PRO A 224 -4.47 9.90 6.12
CA PRO A 224 -3.99 9.73 4.76
C PRO A 224 -5.03 10.14 3.70
N PHE A 225 -6.31 9.83 3.92
CA PHE A 225 -7.39 10.21 3.02
C PHE A 225 -7.59 11.73 2.98
N GLU A 226 -7.62 12.38 4.14
CA GLU A 226 -7.73 13.83 4.22
C GLU A 226 -6.54 14.52 3.54
N ALA A 227 -5.33 14.01 3.74
CA ALA A 227 -4.14 14.48 3.04
C ALA A 227 -4.27 14.32 1.52
N ALA A 228 -4.70 13.16 1.03
CA ALA A 228 -4.90 12.90 -0.39
C ALA A 228 -5.97 13.84 -1.01
N ILE A 229 -7.05 14.12 -0.27
CA ILE A 229 -8.10 15.05 -0.70
C ILE A 229 -7.54 16.48 -0.77
N ARG A 230 -6.91 16.97 0.32
CA ARG A 230 -6.54 18.38 0.46
C ARG A 230 -5.21 18.73 -0.20
N LYS A 231 -4.21 17.84 -0.17
CA LYS A 231 -2.85 18.10 -0.69
C LYS A 231 -2.62 17.56 -2.08
N ALA A 232 -3.31 16.47 -2.49
CA ALA A 232 -3.12 15.86 -3.79
C ALA A 232 -4.34 15.95 -4.72
N GLY A 233 -5.52 16.32 -4.21
CA GLY A 233 -6.73 16.50 -5.00
C GLY A 233 -7.25 15.21 -5.63
N ILE A 234 -7.24 14.12 -4.86
CA ILE A 234 -7.70 12.81 -5.33
C ILE A 234 -9.14 12.87 -5.84
N ARG A 235 -9.44 12.12 -6.90
CA ARG A 235 -10.74 12.17 -7.59
C ARG A 235 -11.68 11.05 -7.23
N THR A 236 -11.17 9.90 -6.78
CA THR A 236 -12.03 8.77 -6.41
C THR A 236 -11.64 8.20 -5.05
N VAL A 237 -12.64 7.67 -4.33
CA VAL A 237 -12.50 6.98 -3.04
C VAL A 237 -13.27 5.67 -3.12
N MET A 238 -12.70 4.58 -2.61
CA MET A 238 -13.36 3.27 -2.50
C MET A 238 -13.63 2.95 -1.03
N ASN A 239 -14.86 2.49 -0.72
CA ASN A 239 -15.21 2.07 0.64
C ASN A 239 -14.49 0.78 1.04
N SER A 240 -14.29 0.57 2.35
CA SER A 240 -13.87 -0.73 2.88
C SER A 240 -15.03 -1.73 2.95
N TYR A 241 -14.69 -3.02 3.00
CA TYR A 241 -15.67 -4.09 3.21
C TYR A 241 -16.20 -4.21 4.64
N SER A 242 -15.56 -3.58 5.59
CA SER A 242 -15.85 -3.71 7.02
C SER A 242 -17.20 -3.11 7.38
N GLU A 243 -17.68 -3.44 8.57
CA GLU A 243 -18.71 -2.67 9.27
C GLU A 243 -18.06 -1.88 10.43
N TRP A 244 -18.69 -0.76 10.77
CA TRP A 244 -18.33 0.05 11.93
C TRP A 244 -19.59 0.47 12.69
N GLU A 245 -19.59 0.28 14.00
CA GLU A 245 -20.76 0.50 14.85
C GLU A 245 -22.04 -0.23 14.35
N GLY A 246 -21.87 -1.43 13.77
CA GLY A 246 -22.98 -2.25 13.27
C GLY A 246 -23.53 -1.84 11.91
N ARG A 247 -22.89 -0.90 11.19
CA ARG A 247 -23.29 -0.48 9.84
C ARG A 247 -22.19 -0.84 8.82
N PRO A 248 -22.52 -1.53 7.72
CA PRO A 248 -21.60 -1.71 6.60
C PRO A 248 -21.11 -0.36 6.11
N VAL A 249 -19.80 -0.22 5.86
CA VAL A 249 -19.20 1.07 5.46
C VAL A 249 -19.82 1.58 4.17
N CYS A 250 -20.07 0.72 3.18
CA CYS A 250 -20.71 1.10 1.91
C CYS A 250 -22.14 1.66 2.08
N ALA A 251 -22.83 1.33 3.19
CA ALA A 251 -24.16 1.84 3.53
C ALA A 251 -24.16 2.77 4.76
N SER A 252 -23.00 3.28 5.16
CA SER A 252 -22.86 4.18 6.32
C SER A 252 -22.88 5.64 5.90
N ARG A 253 -24.04 6.30 6.05
CA ARG A 253 -24.15 7.75 5.85
C ARG A 253 -23.15 8.51 6.72
N LYS A 254 -22.97 8.08 8.00
CA LYS A 254 -22.02 8.69 8.94
C LYS A 254 -20.59 8.74 8.38
N LEU A 255 -20.16 7.68 7.67
CA LEU A 255 -18.83 7.63 7.09
C LEU A 255 -18.78 8.27 5.69
N LEU A 256 -19.65 7.86 4.75
CA LEU A 256 -19.56 8.30 3.36
C LEU A 256 -20.09 9.72 3.10
N THR A 257 -21.06 10.18 3.91
CA THR A 257 -21.62 11.53 3.76
C THR A 257 -21.10 12.48 4.82
N ASP A 258 -21.31 12.17 6.11
CA ASP A 258 -21.05 13.15 7.16
C ASP A 258 -19.53 13.34 7.38
N LEU A 259 -18.75 12.25 7.46
CA LEU A 259 -17.31 12.34 7.58
C LEU A 259 -16.65 12.67 6.22
N LEU A 260 -16.76 11.79 5.21
CA LEU A 260 -16.00 11.92 3.97
C LEU A 260 -16.34 13.21 3.20
N ARG A 261 -17.65 13.45 2.97
CA ARG A 261 -18.08 14.63 2.19
C ARG A 261 -18.22 15.89 3.03
N GLY A 262 -18.64 15.75 4.29
CA GLY A 262 -18.79 16.86 5.22
C GLY A 262 -17.46 17.30 5.81
N GLU A 263 -16.91 16.54 6.76
CA GLU A 263 -15.70 16.94 7.51
C GLU A 263 -14.46 17.00 6.61
N LEU A 264 -14.21 15.97 5.75
CA LEU A 264 -13.03 15.92 4.88
C LEU A 264 -13.22 16.72 3.58
N SER A 265 -14.44 17.17 3.28
CA SER A 265 -14.77 18.00 2.09
C SER A 265 -14.51 17.30 0.75
N PHE A 266 -14.70 16.00 0.65
CA PHE A 266 -14.55 15.26 -0.60
C PHE A 266 -15.76 15.44 -1.52
N ASP A 267 -15.58 15.97 -2.71
CA ASP A 267 -16.65 16.16 -3.73
C ASP A 267 -16.45 15.28 -4.99
N GLY A 268 -15.50 14.32 -4.94
CA GLY A 268 -15.26 13.37 -6.03
C GLY A 268 -16.22 12.17 -6.01
N LEU A 269 -15.87 11.17 -6.82
CA LEU A 269 -16.63 9.93 -7.00
C LEU A 269 -16.31 8.93 -5.88
N VAL A 270 -17.34 8.31 -5.29
CA VAL A 270 -17.19 7.16 -4.38
C VAL A 270 -17.59 5.90 -5.13
N VAL A 271 -16.64 4.99 -5.31
CA VAL A 271 -16.87 3.68 -5.93
C VAL A 271 -16.97 2.60 -4.86
N SER A 272 -17.72 1.53 -5.12
CA SER A 272 -17.73 0.38 -4.22
C SER A 272 -16.42 -0.40 -4.33
N ASP A 273 -15.97 -1.01 -3.23
CA ASP A 273 -15.14 -2.19 -3.37
C ASP A 273 -15.98 -3.32 -3.98
N TYR A 274 -15.30 -4.28 -4.61
CA TYR A 274 -15.94 -5.29 -5.46
C TYR A 274 -17.02 -6.06 -4.70
N ARG A 275 -18.26 -5.97 -5.20
CA ARG A 275 -19.46 -6.61 -4.61
C ARG A 275 -19.80 -6.17 -3.19
N SER A 276 -19.35 -5.01 -2.74
CA SER A 276 -19.72 -4.48 -1.42
C SER A 276 -21.24 -4.35 -1.24
N VAL A 277 -21.99 -3.98 -2.29
CA VAL A 277 -23.45 -3.87 -2.25
C VAL A 277 -24.11 -5.21 -1.97
N GLN A 278 -23.66 -6.27 -2.67
CA GLN A 278 -24.19 -7.63 -2.48
C GLN A 278 -23.95 -8.16 -1.06
N ARG A 279 -22.88 -7.71 -0.38
CA ARG A 279 -22.57 -8.13 0.99
C ARG A 279 -23.61 -7.75 2.03
N LEU A 280 -24.53 -6.82 1.72
CA LEU A 280 -25.63 -6.44 2.61
C LEU A 280 -26.73 -7.51 2.72
N LEU A 281 -26.73 -8.50 1.80
CA LEU A 281 -27.75 -9.56 1.77
C LEU A 281 -27.63 -10.53 2.95
N ASP A 282 -28.63 -11.37 3.11
CA ASP A 282 -28.85 -12.24 4.28
C ASP A 282 -27.79 -13.34 4.45
N ASP A 283 -27.13 -13.72 3.39
CA ASP A 283 -26.04 -14.72 3.41
C ASP A 283 -24.71 -14.17 3.97
N ILE A 284 -24.57 -12.84 4.12
CA ILE A 284 -23.30 -12.22 4.58
C ILE A 284 -23.54 -11.29 5.78
N LEU A 285 -24.10 -10.09 5.56
CA LEU A 285 -24.28 -9.07 6.61
C LEU A 285 -25.73 -8.92 7.09
N ALA A 286 -26.69 -9.41 6.32
CA ALA A 286 -28.12 -9.45 6.65
C ALA A 286 -28.70 -8.07 7.08
N THR A 287 -28.40 -7.03 6.27
CA THR A 287 -28.87 -5.66 6.52
C THR A 287 -29.78 -5.12 5.42
N ALA A 288 -30.04 -5.90 4.37
CA ALA A 288 -30.95 -5.58 3.28
C ALA A 288 -31.83 -6.77 2.91
N ASP A 289 -33.09 -6.48 2.55
CA ASP A 289 -34.08 -7.50 2.21
C ASP A 289 -33.82 -8.12 0.82
N ASP A 290 -33.34 -7.32 -0.12
CA ASP A 290 -32.95 -7.74 -1.47
C ASP A 290 -31.84 -6.83 -2.05
N ILE A 291 -31.36 -7.17 -3.24
CA ILE A 291 -30.27 -6.43 -3.89
C ILE A 291 -30.65 -4.97 -4.24
N THR A 292 -31.93 -4.71 -4.50
CA THR A 292 -32.43 -3.35 -4.77
C THR A 292 -32.43 -2.52 -3.49
N ASP A 293 -32.87 -3.09 -2.37
CA ASP A 293 -32.80 -2.43 -1.06
C ASP A 293 -31.36 -2.15 -0.67
N ALA A 294 -30.46 -3.12 -0.84
CA ALA A 294 -29.02 -2.94 -0.62
C ALA A 294 -28.46 -1.76 -1.43
N ALA A 295 -28.81 -1.69 -2.71
CA ALA A 295 -28.37 -0.63 -3.61
C ALA A 295 -28.89 0.76 -3.18
N LEU A 296 -30.14 0.85 -2.77
CA LEU A 296 -30.73 2.11 -2.30
C LEU A 296 -30.13 2.56 -0.96
N GLN A 297 -29.83 1.62 -0.05
CA GLN A 297 -29.10 1.93 1.19
C GLN A 297 -27.71 2.51 0.89
N CYS A 298 -26.96 1.89 -0.03
CA CYS A 298 -25.64 2.35 -0.42
C CYS A 298 -25.68 3.72 -1.12
N LEU A 299 -26.54 3.92 -2.11
CA LEU A 299 -26.68 5.19 -2.82
C LEU A 299 -27.07 6.34 -1.88
N THR A 300 -28.04 6.11 -0.98
CA THR A 300 -28.49 7.14 -0.03
C THR A 300 -27.44 7.44 1.03
N ALA A 301 -26.56 6.51 1.35
CA ALA A 301 -25.40 6.72 2.22
C ALA A 301 -24.29 7.55 1.57
N GLY A 302 -24.21 7.56 0.23
CA GLY A 302 -23.21 8.36 -0.50
C GLY A 302 -22.28 7.57 -1.42
N LEU A 303 -22.54 6.26 -1.65
CA LEU A 303 -21.88 5.44 -2.64
C LEU A 303 -22.42 5.80 -4.04
N ASP A 304 -21.55 6.21 -4.95
CA ASP A 304 -21.99 6.70 -6.26
C ASP A 304 -22.02 5.60 -7.32
N MET A 305 -21.09 4.64 -7.31
CA MET A 305 -20.92 3.64 -8.38
C MET A 305 -20.65 2.25 -7.81
N GLU A 306 -21.29 1.24 -8.39
CA GLU A 306 -21.10 -0.18 -8.04
C GLU A 306 -20.06 -0.83 -8.95
N LEU A 307 -19.09 -1.55 -8.35
CA LEU A 307 -18.04 -2.33 -9.01
C LEU A 307 -18.06 -3.79 -8.52
N PRO A 308 -17.55 -4.78 -9.29
CA PRO A 308 -17.17 -4.73 -10.69
C PRO A 308 -18.31 -5.05 -11.64
N ASP A 309 -19.47 -5.39 -11.09
CA ASP A 309 -20.70 -5.79 -11.81
C ASP A 309 -21.83 -4.83 -11.46
N ARG A 310 -22.85 -4.77 -12.33
CA ARG A 310 -24.09 -4.02 -12.14
C ARG A 310 -25.16 -4.95 -11.56
N LEU A 311 -25.06 -5.30 -10.27
CA LEU A 311 -26.01 -6.20 -9.61
C LEU A 311 -27.16 -5.44 -8.93
N GLY A 312 -26.80 -4.47 -8.08
CA GLY A 312 -27.75 -3.65 -7.35
C GLY A 312 -28.13 -2.36 -8.09
N TYR A 313 -27.15 -1.71 -8.73
CA TYR A 313 -27.33 -0.49 -9.54
C TYR A 313 -27.86 -0.88 -10.94
N ALA A 314 -28.98 -1.56 -10.96
CA ALA A 314 -29.62 -2.21 -12.10
C ALA A 314 -31.10 -1.85 -12.23
N ASP A 315 -31.86 -2.67 -12.96
CA ASP A 315 -33.27 -2.40 -13.30
C ASP A 315 -34.19 -2.26 -12.08
N GLY A 316 -33.89 -2.99 -10.97
CA GLY A 316 -34.62 -2.84 -9.71
C GLY A 316 -34.53 -1.42 -9.14
N MET A 317 -33.37 -0.80 -9.22
CA MET A 317 -33.18 0.60 -8.82
C MET A 317 -33.95 1.55 -9.75
N THR A 318 -33.94 1.30 -11.07
CA THR A 318 -34.73 2.09 -12.03
C THR A 318 -36.22 2.07 -11.68
N HIS A 319 -36.79 0.89 -11.37
CA HIS A 319 -38.17 0.76 -10.94
C HIS A 319 -38.45 1.50 -9.63
N ALA A 320 -37.54 1.38 -8.64
CA ALA A 320 -37.71 2.05 -7.36
C ALA A 320 -37.79 3.59 -7.49
N PHE A 321 -36.98 4.17 -8.36
CA PHE A 321 -37.04 5.60 -8.66
C PHE A 321 -38.31 5.98 -9.45
N ALA A 322 -38.72 5.16 -10.41
CA ALA A 322 -39.96 5.38 -11.16
C ALA A 322 -41.21 5.36 -10.26
N GLU A 323 -41.20 4.54 -9.22
CA GLU A 323 -42.25 4.46 -8.20
C GLU A 323 -42.15 5.56 -7.12
N GLY A 324 -41.10 6.38 -7.13
CA GLY A 324 -40.86 7.46 -6.17
C GLY A 324 -40.52 6.96 -4.76
N LYS A 325 -39.93 5.74 -4.62
CA LYS A 325 -39.52 5.19 -3.32
C LYS A 325 -38.36 5.96 -2.70
N VAL A 326 -37.52 6.59 -3.53
CA VAL A 326 -36.36 7.37 -3.13
C VAL A 326 -36.33 8.68 -3.93
N ASP A 327 -35.85 9.77 -3.31
CA ASP A 327 -35.70 11.06 -3.98
C ASP A 327 -34.67 10.96 -5.12
N ILE A 328 -35.09 11.37 -6.32
CA ILE A 328 -34.26 11.35 -7.54
C ILE A 328 -32.96 12.15 -7.39
N SER A 329 -32.88 13.09 -6.47
CA SER A 329 -31.68 13.88 -6.23
C SER A 329 -30.47 13.06 -5.79
N TYR A 330 -30.68 11.89 -5.19
CA TYR A 330 -29.59 10.97 -4.86
C TYR A 330 -28.94 10.40 -6.13
N LEU A 331 -29.77 9.96 -7.07
CA LEU A 331 -29.33 9.47 -8.37
C LEU A 331 -28.62 10.58 -9.17
N ASP A 332 -29.28 11.75 -9.28
CA ASP A 332 -28.73 12.88 -10.05
C ASP A 332 -27.37 13.35 -9.52
N ARG A 333 -27.16 13.35 -8.19
CA ARG A 333 -25.84 13.70 -7.61
C ARG A 333 -24.76 12.68 -7.95
N ALA A 334 -25.08 11.38 -7.88
CA ALA A 334 -24.12 10.32 -8.22
C ALA A 334 -23.73 10.38 -9.71
N VAL A 335 -24.73 10.47 -10.60
CA VAL A 335 -24.49 10.59 -12.05
C VAL A 335 -23.71 11.87 -12.39
N LEU A 336 -24.01 12.99 -11.74
CA LEU A 336 -23.27 14.25 -11.95
C LEU A 336 -21.77 14.06 -11.64
N ARG A 337 -21.40 13.30 -10.59
CA ARG A 337 -19.99 13.03 -10.25
C ARG A 337 -19.32 12.14 -11.28
N VAL A 338 -19.99 11.07 -11.71
CA VAL A 338 -19.47 10.18 -12.77
C VAL A 338 -19.20 10.96 -14.04
N LEU A 339 -20.19 11.72 -14.52
CA LEU A 339 -20.05 12.53 -15.75
C LEU A 339 -18.97 13.61 -15.59
N THR A 340 -18.89 14.25 -14.43
CA THR A 340 -17.87 15.27 -14.16
C THR A 340 -16.47 14.67 -14.27
N LEU A 341 -16.23 13.49 -13.67
CA LEU A 341 -14.94 12.80 -13.77
C LEU A 341 -14.59 12.45 -15.22
N LYS A 342 -15.54 11.93 -16.00
CA LYS A 342 -15.34 11.62 -17.42
C LYS A 342 -14.98 12.87 -18.24
N PHE A 343 -15.58 14.03 -17.94
CA PHE A 343 -15.23 15.30 -18.59
C PHE A 343 -13.86 15.81 -18.13
N GLU A 344 -13.49 15.70 -16.85
CA GLU A 344 -12.17 16.09 -16.36
C GLU A 344 -11.05 15.26 -16.98
N LEU A 345 -11.28 13.96 -17.20
CA LEU A 345 -10.33 13.05 -17.86
C LEU A 345 -10.20 13.29 -19.37
N GLY A 346 -11.00 14.22 -19.94
CA GLY A 346 -11.03 14.49 -21.37
C GLY A 346 -11.69 13.38 -22.20
N LEU A 347 -12.38 12.43 -21.55
CA LEU A 347 -12.88 11.23 -22.19
C LEU A 347 -13.96 11.51 -23.25
N PHE A 348 -14.70 12.61 -23.16
CA PHE A 348 -15.65 13.03 -24.18
C PHE A 348 -14.99 13.70 -25.39
N ASP A 349 -13.82 14.27 -25.20
CA ASP A 349 -13.07 14.98 -26.24
C ASP A 349 -12.12 14.00 -26.97
N GLU A 350 -11.52 13.04 -26.25
CA GLU A 350 -10.64 11.99 -26.75
C GLU A 350 -11.02 10.63 -26.16
N PRO A 351 -12.09 9.95 -26.66
CA PRO A 351 -12.64 8.74 -26.04
C PRO A 351 -11.81 7.47 -26.28
N TYR A 352 -10.87 7.49 -27.23
CA TYR A 352 -10.13 6.30 -27.65
C TYR A 352 -8.70 6.28 -27.12
N PRO A 353 -8.11 5.09 -26.92
CA PRO A 353 -6.71 4.94 -26.57
C PRO A 353 -5.79 5.71 -27.54
N GLN A 354 -4.82 6.43 -26.99
CA GLN A 354 -3.90 7.29 -27.73
C GLN A 354 -2.55 6.58 -27.97
N TRP A 355 -2.57 5.28 -28.31
CA TRP A 355 -1.38 4.43 -28.44
C TRP A 355 -0.28 5.05 -29.32
N GLN A 356 -0.63 5.48 -30.52
CA GLN A 356 0.34 6.02 -31.49
C GLN A 356 1.04 7.32 -30.98
N GLN A 357 0.38 8.06 -30.11
CA GLN A 357 0.91 9.30 -29.54
C GLN A 357 1.85 9.06 -28.36
N TYR A 358 1.51 8.10 -27.48
CA TYR A 358 2.16 7.96 -26.17
C TYR A 358 3.09 6.75 -26.05
N HIS A 359 2.95 5.68 -26.85
CA HIS A 359 3.65 4.41 -26.64
C HIS A 359 5.18 4.55 -26.55
N ALA A 360 5.79 5.37 -27.41
CA ALA A 360 7.24 5.50 -27.42
C ALA A 360 7.82 6.10 -26.12
N ALA A 361 7.09 7.04 -25.49
CA ALA A 361 7.48 7.61 -24.20
C ALA A 361 7.05 6.71 -23.03
N ALA A 362 5.88 6.09 -23.12
CA ALA A 362 5.31 5.25 -22.08
C ALA A 362 6.10 3.96 -21.84
N PHE A 363 6.65 3.39 -22.91
CA PHE A 363 7.42 2.13 -22.87
C PHE A 363 8.92 2.35 -23.11
N ALA A 364 9.43 3.56 -22.82
CA ALA A 364 10.87 3.80 -22.74
C ALA A 364 11.48 2.96 -21.59
N PRO A 365 12.78 2.58 -21.68
CA PRO A 365 13.42 1.75 -20.66
C PRO A 365 13.34 2.37 -19.26
N THR A 366 12.84 1.60 -18.29
CA THR A 366 12.62 2.01 -16.88
C THR A 366 13.50 1.26 -15.88
N ALA A 367 14.27 0.28 -16.33
CA ALA A 367 15.05 -0.63 -15.49
C ALA A 367 15.86 0.06 -14.37
N ALA A 368 16.51 1.19 -14.66
CA ALA A 368 17.28 1.92 -13.65
C ALA A 368 16.41 2.47 -12.50
N ALA A 369 15.21 2.94 -12.83
CA ALA A 369 14.27 3.44 -11.82
C ALA A 369 13.66 2.29 -10.98
N GLU A 370 13.30 1.19 -11.63
CA GLU A 370 12.80 -0.02 -10.96
C GLU A 370 13.87 -0.63 -10.04
N GLN A 371 15.14 -0.75 -10.51
CA GLN A 371 16.26 -1.21 -9.70
C GLN A 371 16.50 -0.31 -8.49
N ARG A 372 16.47 1.02 -8.70
CA ARG A 372 16.60 1.98 -7.60
C ARG A 372 15.50 1.77 -6.55
N ALA A 373 14.23 1.66 -6.97
CA ALA A 373 13.12 1.43 -6.08
C ALA A 373 13.27 0.11 -5.29
N THR A 374 13.69 -0.97 -5.98
CA THR A 374 13.94 -2.27 -5.34
C THR A 374 15.07 -2.17 -4.31
N ARG A 375 16.19 -1.55 -4.65
CA ARG A 375 17.34 -1.39 -3.75
C ARG A 375 16.98 -0.59 -2.50
N GLU A 376 16.26 0.52 -2.65
CA GLU A 376 15.85 1.38 -1.56
C GLU A 376 14.76 0.77 -0.68
N SER A 377 14.02 -0.23 -1.18
CA SER A 377 12.99 -0.95 -0.41
C SER A 377 13.55 -2.04 0.51
N ILE A 378 14.78 -2.51 0.27
CA ILE A 378 15.40 -3.59 1.06
C ILE A 378 16.02 -3.01 2.33
N VAL A 379 15.63 -3.57 3.48
CA VAL A 379 16.03 -3.09 4.80
C VAL A 379 17.06 -4.04 5.44
N LEU A 380 18.23 -3.54 5.79
CA LEU A 380 19.19 -4.27 6.63
C LEU A 380 18.77 -4.10 8.10
N THR A 381 18.18 -5.15 8.69
CA THR A 381 17.64 -5.11 10.06
C THR A 381 18.59 -5.64 11.11
N LYS A 382 19.67 -6.33 10.70
CA LYS A 382 20.74 -6.83 11.55
C LYS A 382 22.04 -6.96 10.77
N ASN A 383 23.20 -6.62 11.37
CA ASN A 383 24.53 -6.84 10.79
C ASN A 383 25.61 -6.90 11.90
N GLU A 384 25.71 -8.05 12.56
CA GLU A 384 26.66 -8.25 13.65
C GLU A 384 28.10 -8.42 13.11
N GLY A 385 29.03 -7.78 13.76
CA GLY A 385 30.46 -7.91 13.41
C GLY A 385 30.79 -7.45 11.98
N ASN A 386 29.95 -6.62 11.37
CA ASN A 386 30.07 -6.23 9.95
C ASN A 386 30.20 -7.45 9.02
N THR A 387 29.35 -8.48 9.25
CA THR A 387 29.29 -9.69 8.42
C THR A 387 29.02 -9.36 6.96
N LEU A 388 28.14 -8.42 6.70
CA LEU A 388 27.92 -7.82 5.38
C LEU A 388 28.69 -6.49 5.28
N PRO A 389 29.21 -6.15 4.09
CA PRO A 389 29.14 -6.88 2.83
C PRO A 389 30.13 -8.05 2.71
N LEU A 390 29.77 -9.07 1.91
CA LEU A 390 30.65 -10.16 1.54
C LEU A 390 31.50 -9.74 0.33
N THR A 391 32.64 -9.11 0.55
CA THR A 391 33.47 -8.56 -0.54
C THR A 391 34.38 -9.59 -1.21
N ASP A 392 34.77 -10.67 -0.51
CA ASP A 392 35.56 -11.77 -1.08
C ASP A 392 34.67 -12.68 -1.95
N ARG A 393 34.83 -12.63 -3.26
CA ARG A 393 34.08 -13.43 -4.23
C ARG A 393 34.52 -14.88 -4.35
N SER A 394 35.67 -15.22 -3.78
CA SER A 394 36.26 -16.57 -3.86
C SER A 394 35.73 -17.55 -2.81
N ILE A 395 34.98 -17.08 -1.81
CA ILE A 395 34.41 -17.89 -0.72
C ILE A 395 33.48 -18.98 -1.24
N LYS A 396 33.39 -20.07 -0.50
CA LYS A 396 32.36 -21.09 -0.70
C LYS A 396 31.04 -20.57 -0.07
N LEU A 397 30.08 -20.22 -0.92
CA LEU A 397 28.81 -19.69 -0.51
C LEU A 397 27.71 -20.74 -0.66
N ALA A 398 27.04 -21.11 0.43
CA ALA A 398 25.86 -21.95 0.38
C ALA A 398 24.59 -21.06 0.39
N VAL A 399 23.75 -21.19 -0.61
CA VAL A 399 22.42 -20.57 -0.66
C VAL A 399 21.42 -21.64 -0.31
N ILE A 400 20.70 -21.44 0.79
CA ILE A 400 19.78 -22.43 1.38
C ILE A 400 18.42 -21.82 1.55
N GLY A 401 17.36 -22.55 1.24
CA GLY A 401 15.98 -22.15 1.52
C GLY A 401 15.09 -22.03 0.29
N PRO A 402 13.76 -22.08 0.48
CA PRO A 402 12.79 -22.08 -0.62
C PRO A 402 12.75 -20.78 -1.40
N GLY A 403 13.04 -19.64 -0.76
CA GLY A 403 13.05 -18.31 -1.40
C GLY A 403 14.17 -18.10 -2.41
N ALA A 404 15.19 -18.99 -2.44
CA ALA A 404 16.39 -18.79 -3.24
C ALA A 404 16.17 -18.95 -4.75
N SER A 405 15.30 -19.86 -5.18
CA SER A 405 15.21 -20.34 -6.56
C SER A 405 13.86 -20.16 -7.24
N SER A 406 12.95 -19.40 -6.66
CA SER A 406 11.68 -19.07 -7.29
C SER A 406 11.52 -17.58 -7.52
N LEU A 407 11.16 -17.20 -8.74
CA LEU A 407 10.81 -15.82 -9.06
C LEU A 407 9.49 -15.43 -8.43
N ARG A 408 8.49 -16.35 -8.47
CA ARG A 408 7.13 -16.06 -7.97
C ARG A 408 7.12 -15.58 -6.52
N LEU A 409 8.05 -16.06 -5.69
CA LEU A 409 8.16 -15.66 -4.28
C LEU A 409 8.71 -14.23 -4.09
N LEU A 410 9.16 -13.58 -5.17
CA LEU A 410 9.57 -12.17 -5.16
C LEU A 410 8.42 -11.20 -5.48
N TYR A 411 7.27 -11.71 -5.94
CA TYR A 411 6.15 -10.88 -6.38
C TYR A 411 4.98 -10.94 -5.41
N GLY A 412 4.44 -9.76 -5.09
CA GLY A 412 3.28 -9.63 -4.24
C GLY A 412 1.93 -9.73 -4.96
N GLY A 413 0.86 -9.67 -4.20
CA GLY A 413 -0.50 -9.52 -4.69
C GLY A 413 -0.68 -8.25 -5.52
N TYR A 414 -1.69 -8.23 -6.39
CA TYR A 414 -1.95 -7.12 -7.32
C TYR A 414 -0.78 -6.79 -8.27
N THR A 415 0.09 -7.78 -8.53
CA THR A 415 1.05 -7.77 -9.63
C THR A 415 0.54 -8.65 -10.77
N GLN A 416 0.95 -8.36 -12.00
CA GLN A 416 0.49 -9.14 -13.17
C GLN A 416 0.71 -10.66 -13.00
N PRO A 417 1.88 -11.17 -12.55
CA PRO A 417 2.06 -12.60 -12.33
C PRO A 417 1.13 -13.20 -11.28
N SER A 418 0.83 -12.45 -10.23
CA SER A 418 -0.05 -12.88 -9.14
C SER A 418 -1.52 -12.87 -9.58
N MET A 419 -1.94 -11.91 -10.39
CA MET A 419 -3.30 -11.81 -10.90
C MET A 419 -3.63 -12.96 -11.86
N LEU A 420 -2.69 -13.37 -12.71
CA LEU A 420 -2.90 -14.55 -13.57
C LEU A 420 -3.14 -15.84 -12.76
N GLU A 421 -2.45 -15.99 -11.63
CA GLU A 421 -2.69 -17.14 -10.73
C GLU A 421 -4.07 -17.07 -10.07
N MET A 422 -4.56 -15.89 -9.75
CA MET A 422 -5.84 -15.72 -9.07
C MET A 422 -6.97 -16.39 -9.82
N PHE A 423 -7.03 -16.25 -11.14
CA PHE A 423 -8.09 -16.85 -11.96
C PHE A 423 -7.99 -18.38 -12.01
N GLN A 424 -6.77 -18.93 -12.00
CA GLN A 424 -6.57 -20.37 -11.89
C GLN A 424 -7.03 -20.92 -10.53
N VAL A 425 -6.75 -20.17 -9.45
CA VAL A 425 -7.12 -20.51 -8.08
C VAL A 425 -8.62 -20.35 -7.84
N VAL A 426 -9.26 -19.33 -8.41
CA VAL A 426 -10.72 -19.12 -8.30
C VAL A 426 -11.51 -20.23 -8.99
N GLN A 427 -11.00 -20.80 -10.07
CA GLN A 427 -11.59 -22.01 -10.67
C GLN A 427 -11.47 -23.25 -9.75
N ASP A 428 -10.45 -23.32 -8.90
CA ASP A 428 -10.17 -24.44 -8.00
C ASP A 428 -10.65 -24.22 -6.54
N SER A 429 -10.86 -22.98 -6.12
CA SER A 429 -11.32 -22.63 -4.76
C SER A 429 -12.00 -21.26 -4.70
N SER A 430 -13.07 -21.13 -3.93
CA SER A 430 -13.83 -19.90 -3.67
C SER A 430 -13.07 -18.85 -2.82
N ALA A 431 -11.89 -18.46 -3.24
CA ALA A 431 -10.92 -17.76 -2.37
C ALA A 431 -10.93 -16.23 -2.46
N MET A 432 -11.72 -15.62 -3.37
CA MET A 432 -11.88 -14.15 -3.37
C MET A 432 -13.01 -13.70 -2.44
N ALA A 433 -12.78 -12.61 -1.73
CA ALA A 433 -13.80 -11.96 -0.93
C ALA A 433 -15.05 -11.66 -1.79
N GLY A 434 -16.16 -12.32 -1.47
CA GLY A 434 -17.43 -12.15 -2.17
C GLY A 434 -17.55 -12.83 -3.54
N VAL A 435 -16.57 -13.62 -3.98
CA VAL A 435 -16.61 -14.39 -5.23
C VAL A 435 -16.49 -15.88 -4.96
N GLY A 436 -17.56 -16.64 -5.15
CA GLY A 436 -17.57 -18.11 -5.12
C GLY A 436 -18.29 -18.76 -3.94
N ASP A 437 -18.70 -20.02 -4.14
CA ASP A 437 -19.43 -20.85 -3.18
C ASP A 437 -18.46 -21.59 -2.24
N LYS A 438 -18.51 -21.30 -0.94
CA LYS A 438 -17.70 -21.95 0.12
C LYS A 438 -17.93 -23.46 0.21
N SER A 439 -19.04 -23.98 -0.34
CA SER A 439 -19.41 -25.41 -0.27
C SER A 439 -18.57 -26.30 -1.19
N THR A 440 -17.84 -25.73 -2.16
CA THR A 440 -17.10 -26.47 -3.18
C THR A 440 -15.59 -26.49 -3.03
N ALA A 441 -15.08 -26.15 -1.83
CA ALA A 441 -13.63 -26.17 -1.55
C ALA A 441 -13.02 -27.53 -1.85
N LYS A 442 -12.37 -27.67 -3.00
CA LYS A 442 -11.60 -28.86 -3.37
C LYS A 442 -10.32 -28.91 -2.56
N PRO A 443 -9.76 -30.15 -2.31
CA PRO A 443 -8.46 -30.26 -1.67
C PRO A 443 -7.41 -29.48 -2.47
N VAL A 444 -6.53 -28.80 -1.76
CA VAL A 444 -5.40 -28.05 -2.32
C VAL A 444 -4.60 -28.99 -3.24
N ARG A 445 -4.60 -28.71 -4.53
CA ARG A 445 -3.69 -29.37 -5.46
C ARG A 445 -2.28 -28.91 -5.14
N LYS A 446 -1.29 -29.81 -5.32
CA LYS A 446 0.13 -29.42 -5.20
C LYS A 446 0.39 -28.25 -6.18
N TYR A 447 0.73 -27.09 -5.66
CA TYR A 447 1.01 -25.93 -6.46
C TYR A 447 2.42 -26.03 -7.08
N ASP A 448 2.53 -25.81 -8.39
CA ASP A 448 3.81 -25.86 -9.10
C ASP A 448 4.34 -24.45 -9.37
N LEU A 449 5.17 -23.93 -8.47
CA LEU A 449 5.84 -22.64 -8.63
C LEU A 449 6.61 -22.54 -9.95
N SER A 450 7.16 -23.65 -10.45
CA SER A 450 7.97 -23.64 -11.66
C SER A 450 7.19 -23.28 -12.92
N ALA A 451 5.88 -23.51 -12.94
CA ALA A 451 5.03 -23.10 -14.04
C ALA A 451 4.91 -21.57 -14.09
N THR A 452 4.62 -20.96 -12.95
CA THR A 452 4.56 -19.48 -12.83
C THR A 452 5.91 -18.84 -13.08
N ASP A 453 7.00 -19.41 -12.56
CA ASP A 453 8.36 -18.91 -12.81
C ASP A 453 8.70 -18.87 -14.32
N ARG A 454 8.26 -19.89 -15.10
CA ARG A 454 8.43 -19.88 -16.56
C ARG A 454 7.65 -18.77 -17.25
N GLU A 455 6.43 -18.48 -16.80
CA GLU A 455 5.64 -17.36 -17.37
C GLU A 455 6.23 -16.01 -16.99
N ILE A 456 6.77 -15.86 -15.77
CA ILE A 456 7.50 -14.67 -15.37
C ILE A 456 8.72 -14.47 -16.26
N HIS A 457 9.53 -15.50 -16.49
CA HIS A 457 10.71 -15.39 -17.38
C HIS A 457 10.35 -15.02 -18.83
N LYS A 458 9.18 -15.42 -19.32
CA LYS A 458 8.74 -15.00 -20.67
C LYS A 458 8.42 -13.50 -20.74
N SER A 459 7.69 -12.99 -19.75
CA SER A 459 7.28 -11.59 -19.71
C SER A 459 8.37 -10.66 -19.20
N ARG A 460 9.34 -11.19 -18.42
CA ARG A 460 10.42 -10.45 -17.75
C ARG A 460 11.72 -11.24 -17.78
N PRO A 461 12.37 -11.30 -18.97
CA PRO A 461 13.59 -12.10 -19.14
C PRO A 461 14.78 -11.56 -18.32
N GLU A 462 14.72 -10.32 -17.85
CA GLU A 462 15.69 -9.69 -16.97
C GLU A 462 15.61 -10.14 -15.50
N ALA A 463 14.47 -10.73 -15.09
CA ALA A 463 14.27 -11.17 -13.72
C ALA A 463 15.18 -12.35 -13.37
N LYS A 464 15.81 -12.28 -12.20
CA LYS A 464 16.68 -13.33 -11.65
C LYS A 464 16.20 -13.74 -10.27
N THR A 465 16.29 -15.03 -10.01
CA THR A 465 16.18 -15.55 -8.64
C THR A 465 17.35 -15.08 -7.78
N ILE A 466 17.23 -15.15 -6.46
CA ILE A 466 18.32 -14.78 -5.55
C ILE A 466 19.55 -15.65 -5.83
N PHE A 467 19.36 -16.95 -6.06
CA PHE A 467 20.44 -17.88 -6.36
C PHE A 467 21.14 -17.54 -7.68
N GLU A 468 20.41 -17.31 -8.77
CA GLU A 468 21.00 -16.95 -10.06
C GLU A 468 21.84 -15.68 -9.96
N ALA A 469 21.32 -14.64 -9.30
CA ALA A 469 22.05 -13.39 -9.14
C ALA A 469 23.31 -13.54 -8.25
N LEU A 470 23.26 -14.35 -7.19
CA LEU A 470 24.42 -14.65 -6.36
C LEU A 470 25.44 -15.50 -7.10
N GLN A 471 25.02 -16.46 -7.92
CA GLN A 471 25.91 -17.34 -8.69
C GLN A 471 26.74 -16.54 -9.71
N GLU A 472 26.21 -15.47 -10.28
CA GLU A 472 26.97 -14.57 -11.16
C GLU A 472 28.10 -13.85 -10.41
N LEU A 473 27.92 -13.53 -9.14
CA LEU A 473 28.89 -12.80 -8.33
C LEU A 473 29.87 -13.70 -7.56
N TYR A 474 29.46 -14.91 -7.23
CA TYR A 474 30.23 -15.87 -6.44
C TYR A 474 30.36 -17.21 -7.17
N PRO A 475 31.49 -17.46 -7.87
CA PRO A 475 31.66 -18.67 -8.68
C PRO A 475 31.56 -19.98 -7.90
N ASN A 476 31.86 -19.96 -6.59
CA ASN A 476 31.77 -21.12 -5.71
C ASN A 476 30.43 -21.19 -4.94
N CYS A 477 29.36 -20.67 -5.54
CA CYS A 477 28.02 -20.67 -4.97
C CYS A 477 27.27 -21.97 -5.26
N THR A 478 26.65 -22.55 -4.24
CA THR A 478 25.82 -23.77 -4.36
C THR A 478 24.43 -23.53 -3.80
N TYR A 479 23.44 -24.29 -4.28
CA TYR A 479 22.04 -24.18 -3.83
C TYR A 479 21.55 -25.47 -3.20
N THR A 480 20.77 -25.34 -2.11
CA THR A 480 20.04 -26.42 -1.44
C THR A 480 18.69 -25.90 -0.98
N GLN A 481 17.60 -26.52 -1.37
CA GLN A 481 16.25 -26.06 -1.00
C GLN A 481 15.97 -26.19 0.52
N GLY A 482 16.33 -27.31 1.14
CA GLY A 482 16.17 -27.56 2.57
C GLY A 482 14.74 -27.88 3.01
N CYS A 483 13.75 -27.11 2.59
CA CYS A 483 12.32 -27.38 2.77
C CYS A 483 11.47 -26.71 1.69
N ASP A 484 10.18 -27.07 1.63
CA ASP A 484 9.19 -26.34 0.83
C ASP A 484 8.81 -25.00 1.52
N TYR A 485 8.33 -24.03 0.73
CA TYR A 485 7.93 -22.73 1.28
C TYR A 485 6.68 -22.79 2.16
N LEU A 486 5.79 -23.79 1.95
CA LEU A 486 4.51 -23.93 2.64
C LEU A 486 4.26 -25.33 3.20
N ASP A 487 4.63 -26.41 2.47
CA ASP A 487 4.36 -27.79 2.90
C ASP A 487 5.38 -28.26 3.96
N PRO A 488 4.98 -28.40 5.24
CA PRO A 488 5.92 -28.76 6.31
C PRO A 488 6.43 -30.20 6.20
N THR A 489 5.86 -31.03 5.33
CA THR A 489 6.27 -32.43 5.15
C THR A 489 7.39 -32.59 4.12
N GLN A 490 7.64 -31.59 3.30
CA GLN A 490 8.68 -31.60 2.27
C GLN A 490 9.96 -30.96 2.82
N THR A 491 10.82 -31.77 3.44
CA THR A 491 12.06 -31.30 4.08
C THR A 491 13.26 -32.17 3.68
N ASP A 492 14.43 -31.52 3.56
CA ASP A 492 15.75 -32.14 3.42
C ASP A 492 16.76 -31.40 4.30
N PHE A 493 16.53 -31.47 5.61
CA PHE A 493 17.39 -30.81 6.59
C PHE A 493 18.81 -31.41 6.63
N ALA A 494 18.99 -32.67 6.23
CA ALA A 494 20.29 -33.30 6.20
C ALA A 494 21.17 -32.68 5.09
N ALA A 495 20.62 -32.45 3.91
CA ALA A 495 21.34 -31.77 2.84
C ALA A 495 21.63 -30.29 3.20
N ALA A 496 20.68 -29.61 3.83
CA ALA A 496 20.86 -28.22 4.29
C ALA A 496 21.98 -28.12 5.35
N LEU A 497 22.00 -29.03 6.33
CA LEU A 497 23.05 -29.12 7.34
C LEU A 497 24.43 -29.32 6.71
N ALA A 498 24.56 -30.32 5.83
CA ALA A 498 25.83 -30.59 5.14
C ALA A 498 26.33 -29.42 4.29
N ALA A 499 25.40 -28.72 3.60
CA ALA A 499 25.72 -27.52 2.83
C ALA A 499 26.23 -26.38 3.75
N ALA A 500 25.55 -26.16 4.87
CA ALA A 500 25.91 -25.11 5.83
C ALA A 500 27.28 -25.37 6.49
N GLU A 501 27.57 -26.62 6.90
CA GLU A 501 28.83 -27.00 7.53
C GLU A 501 30.04 -26.89 6.58
N SER A 502 29.81 -27.07 5.26
CA SER A 502 30.90 -27.05 4.26
C SER A 502 31.20 -25.65 3.70
N ALA A 503 30.37 -24.64 4.00
CA ALA A 503 30.44 -23.30 3.43
C ALA A 503 31.21 -22.32 4.34
N ASP A 504 31.88 -21.34 3.73
CA ASP A 504 32.51 -20.22 4.43
C ASP A 504 31.47 -19.19 4.93
N ALA A 505 30.32 -19.10 4.24
CA ALA A 505 29.15 -18.33 4.64
C ALA A 505 27.88 -18.93 4.03
N VAL A 506 26.74 -18.64 4.65
CA VAL A 506 25.42 -19.10 4.20
C VAL A 506 24.52 -17.91 3.93
N ILE A 507 23.79 -17.94 2.82
CA ILE A 507 22.62 -17.11 2.57
C ILE A 507 21.38 -18.00 2.76
N LEU A 508 20.67 -17.79 3.87
CA LEU A 508 19.44 -18.50 4.19
C LEU A 508 18.25 -17.69 3.68
N CYS A 509 17.63 -18.17 2.59
CA CYS A 509 16.54 -17.47 1.89
C CYS A 509 15.19 -18.00 2.37
N LEU A 510 14.57 -17.29 3.31
CA LEU A 510 13.27 -17.57 3.87
C LEU A 510 12.21 -16.76 3.12
N SER A 511 11.02 -17.35 2.93
CA SER A 511 10.02 -16.70 2.08
C SER A 511 8.61 -17.18 2.42
N GLY A 512 7.65 -16.25 2.34
CA GLY A 512 6.25 -16.58 2.13
C GLY A 512 5.84 -16.40 0.66
N LYS A 513 4.59 -16.70 0.35
CA LYS A 513 3.98 -16.44 -0.95
C LYS A 513 2.81 -15.50 -0.78
N ASN A 514 2.95 -14.29 -1.27
CA ASN A 514 1.89 -13.29 -1.21
C ASN A 514 0.95 -13.39 -2.42
N GLY A 515 -0.37 -13.36 -2.20
CA GLY A 515 -1.39 -13.45 -3.25
C GLY A 515 -2.71 -14.02 -2.73
N TRP A 516 -3.42 -14.76 -3.57
CA TRP A 516 -4.74 -15.32 -3.26
C TRP A 516 -4.72 -16.83 -3.11
N GLY A 517 -5.69 -17.34 -2.32
CA GLY A 517 -5.93 -18.77 -2.15
C GLY A 517 -5.01 -19.45 -1.15
N ARG A 518 -5.27 -20.75 -0.95
CA ARG A 518 -4.63 -21.55 0.10
C ARG A 518 -3.14 -21.85 -0.11
N HIS A 519 -2.58 -21.47 -1.25
CA HIS A 519 -1.16 -21.60 -1.56
C HIS A 519 -0.36 -20.35 -1.17
N CYS A 520 -1.03 -19.35 -0.61
CA CYS A 520 -0.43 -18.13 -0.11
C CYS A 520 -0.62 -18.04 1.40
N ASP A 521 0.38 -17.57 2.11
CA ASP A 521 0.33 -17.33 3.54
C ASP A 521 0.05 -15.87 3.88
N THR A 522 0.20 -14.98 2.88
CA THR A 522 -0.14 -13.56 2.95
C THR A 522 -0.91 -13.10 1.70
N GLY A 523 -1.53 -11.94 1.75
CA GLY A 523 -2.38 -11.37 0.70
C GLY A 523 -3.85 -11.31 1.09
N GLU A 524 -4.69 -10.86 0.18
CA GLU A 524 -6.12 -10.68 0.46
C GLU A 524 -6.82 -12.00 0.80
N GLY A 525 -7.44 -12.04 1.97
CA GLY A 525 -8.11 -13.25 2.49
C GLY A 525 -7.18 -14.30 3.10
N ASN A 526 -5.87 -14.01 3.21
CA ASN A 526 -4.86 -14.86 3.82
C ASN A 526 -4.34 -14.23 5.13
N ASP A 527 -5.25 -14.12 6.11
CA ASP A 527 -4.95 -13.58 7.44
C ASP A 527 -4.30 -14.64 8.33
N ALA A 528 -3.44 -14.21 9.24
CA ALA A 528 -2.64 -15.10 10.07
C ALA A 528 -3.06 -15.10 11.54
N ALA A 529 -3.16 -16.30 12.14
CA ALA A 529 -3.29 -16.44 13.59
C ALA A 529 -1.92 -16.42 14.30
N SER A 530 -0.85 -16.73 13.59
CA SER A 530 0.55 -16.65 14.04
C SER A 530 1.36 -15.82 13.05
N LEU A 531 2.44 -15.21 13.52
CA LEU A 531 3.43 -14.51 12.70
C LEU A 531 4.70 -15.35 12.46
N ASP A 532 4.63 -16.63 12.75
CA ASP A 532 5.71 -17.58 12.44
C ASP A 532 5.84 -17.79 10.93
N LEU A 533 7.03 -18.18 10.49
CA LEU A 533 7.27 -18.51 9.07
C LEU A 533 6.42 -19.71 8.63
N PRO A 534 5.93 -19.72 7.40
CA PRO A 534 5.12 -20.80 6.87
C PRO A 534 5.95 -22.10 6.70
N GLY A 535 5.25 -23.25 6.68
CA GLY A 535 5.86 -24.56 6.49
C GLY A 535 6.81 -24.99 7.60
N ALA A 536 7.99 -25.48 7.21
CA ALA A 536 9.05 -25.95 8.11
C ALA A 536 10.28 -25.01 8.13
N GLN A 537 10.09 -23.74 7.77
CA GLN A 537 11.21 -22.79 7.61
C GLN A 537 11.84 -22.38 8.94
N GLU A 538 11.07 -22.33 10.05
CA GLU A 538 11.65 -22.09 11.38
C GLU A 538 12.59 -23.22 11.81
N GLU A 539 12.24 -24.48 11.54
CA GLU A 539 13.07 -25.64 11.82
C GLU A 539 14.32 -25.63 10.92
N LEU A 540 14.17 -25.31 9.63
CA LEU A 540 15.31 -25.13 8.73
C LEU A 540 16.27 -24.07 9.25
N ALA A 541 15.73 -22.92 9.68
CA ALA A 541 16.54 -21.83 10.24
C ALA A 541 17.30 -22.28 11.50
N ARG A 542 16.67 -23.04 12.40
CA ARG A 542 17.34 -23.60 13.60
C ARG A 542 18.53 -24.49 13.23
N VAL A 543 18.35 -25.38 12.26
CA VAL A 543 19.41 -26.29 11.80
C VAL A 543 20.57 -25.50 11.18
N VAL A 544 20.30 -24.59 10.28
CA VAL A 544 21.31 -23.84 9.52
C VAL A 544 22.08 -22.84 10.40
N LEU A 545 21.36 -22.10 11.27
CA LEU A 545 21.95 -21.12 12.19
C LEU A 545 22.86 -21.79 13.24
N ALA A 546 22.52 -23.01 13.67
CA ALA A 546 23.38 -23.78 14.57
C ALA A 546 24.63 -24.33 13.87
N ALA A 547 24.55 -24.63 12.59
CA ALA A 547 25.66 -25.22 11.82
C ALA A 547 26.71 -24.19 11.36
N ASN A 548 26.26 -22.95 11.02
CA ASN A 548 27.18 -21.94 10.49
C ASN A 548 26.89 -20.56 11.12
N PRO A 549 27.82 -20.02 11.95
CA PRO A 549 27.62 -18.73 12.61
C PRO A 549 27.67 -17.54 11.63
N ARG A 550 28.19 -17.74 10.41
CA ARG A 550 28.21 -16.72 9.35
C ARG A 550 27.02 -16.89 8.42
N THR A 551 25.82 -17.03 9.02
CA THR A 551 24.57 -17.12 8.27
C THR A 551 23.92 -15.76 8.14
N ILE A 552 23.69 -15.34 6.91
CA ILE A 552 22.94 -14.15 6.51
C ILE A 552 21.54 -14.62 6.11
N VAL A 553 20.50 -14.02 6.67
CA VAL A 553 19.11 -14.33 6.32
C VAL A 553 18.60 -13.26 5.35
N THR A 554 17.99 -13.71 4.25
CA THR A 554 17.13 -12.87 3.42
C THR A 554 15.68 -13.31 3.58
N HIS A 555 14.77 -12.37 3.72
CA HIS A 555 13.35 -12.67 3.86
C HIS A 555 12.54 -11.95 2.77
N THR A 556 11.64 -12.69 2.12
CA THR A 556 10.73 -12.17 1.08
C THR A 556 9.31 -12.65 1.34
N ASP A 557 8.42 -11.74 1.73
CA ASP A 557 7.00 -12.01 1.97
C ASP A 557 6.17 -10.71 1.97
N GLY A 558 4.87 -10.84 2.01
CA GLY A 558 3.93 -9.71 2.18
C GLY A 558 3.93 -9.10 3.58
N ARG A 559 4.42 -9.81 4.60
CA ARG A 559 4.66 -9.29 5.95
C ARG A 559 6.11 -9.49 6.35
N PRO A 560 6.66 -8.67 7.27
CA PRO A 560 8.07 -8.76 7.65
C PRO A 560 8.37 -9.98 8.53
N LEU A 561 9.65 -10.36 8.57
CA LEU A 561 10.15 -11.41 9.47
C LEU A 561 10.04 -10.97 10.93
N THR A 562 9.40 -11.79 11.76
CA THR A 562 9.16 -11.52 13.19
C THR A 562 9.73 -12.58 14.15
N SER A 563 10.57 -13.52 13.67
CA SER A 563 11.13 -14.61 14.49
C SER A 563 12.20 -14.13 15.48
N PRO A 564 11.94 -14.14 16.81
CA PRO A 564 12.94 -13.79 17.80
C PRO A 564 14.18 -14.71 17.77
N HIS A 565 13.99 -15.99 17.40
CA HIS A 565 15.09 -16.94 17.29
C HIS A 565 16.06 -16.57 16.17
N ILE A 566 15.53 -16.22 15.00
CA ILE A 566 16.34 -15.81 13.85
C ILE A 566 17.05 -14.50 14.17
N TYR A 567 16.35 -13.52 14.75
CA TYR A 567 16.95 -12.25 15.16
C TYR A 567 18.05 -12.42 16.22
N ALA A 568 17.95 -13.42 17.09
CA ALA A 568 19.00 -13.72 18.07
C ALA A 568 20.26 -14.35 17.43
N ASN A 569 20.10 -15.24 16.45
CA ASN A 569 21.18 -16.12 16.01
C ASN A 569 21.75 -15.81 14.61
N ALA A 570 21.04 -15.13 13.73
CA ALA A 570 21.58 -14.73 12.41
C ALA A 570 22.68 -13.67 12.54
N ALA A 571 23.74 -13.76 11.73
CA ALA A 571 24.79 -12.76 11.68
C ALA A 571 24.33 -11.46 11.00
N ALA A 572 23.50 -11.56 9.96
CA ALA A 572 22.86 -10.43 9.31
C ALA A 572 21.45 -10.81 8.81
N ILE A 573 20.57 -9.81 8.67
CA ILE A 573 19.19 -10.01 8.18
C ILE A 573 18.85 -8.88 7.21
N LEU A 574 18.45 -9.26 5.99
CA LEU A 574 17.89 -8.39 4.97
C LEU A 574 16.39 -8.71 4.82
N GLU A 575 15.55 -7.72 5.10
CA GLU A 575 14.11 -7.77 4.86
C GLU A 575 13.83 -7.12 3.51
N ALA A 576 13.27 -7.86 2.57
CA ALA A 576 13.03 -7.38 1.20
C ALA A 576 11.55 -7.27 0.84
N PHE A 577 10.63 -7.69 1.71
CA PHE A 577 9.20 -7.74 1.42
C PHE A 577 8.91 -8.47 0.09
N THR A 578 8.19 -7.85 -0.84
CA THR A 578 7.94 -8.36 -2.19
C THR A 578 8.63 -7.43 -3.21
N PRO A 579 9.91 -7.65 -3.49
CA PRO A 579 10.77 -6.69 -4.19
C PRO A 579 10.56 -6.67 -5.72
N GLY A 580 9.81 -7.62 -6.28
CA GLY A 580 9.49 -7.69 -7.70
C GLY A 580 10.66 -8.13 -8.60
N THR A 581 10.63 -7.68 -9.85
CA THR A 581 11.50 -8.09 -10.96
C THR A 581 13.00 -8.06 -10.63
N TRP A 582 13.45 -7.03 -9.91
CA TRP A 582 14.86 -6.81 -9.60
C TRP A 582 15.29 -7.34 -8.24
N GLY A 583 14.40 -8.04 -7.51
CA GLY A 583 14.62 -8.50 -6.14
C GLY A 583 15.87 -9.35 -5.97
N GLY A 584 16.06 -10.36 -6.81
CA GLY A 584 17.26 -11.21 -6.76
C GLY A 584 18.54 -10.43 -7.07
N THR A 585 18.51 -9.58 -8.10
CA THR A 585 19.66 -8.76 -8.51
C THR A 585 20.09 -7.78 -7.42
N GLU A 586 19.16 -7.04 -6.83
CA GLU A 586 19.49 -6.01 -5.82
C GLU A 586 19.85 -6.63 -4.47
N LEU A 587 19.23 -7.75 -4.05
CA LEU A 587 19.67 -8.50 -2.88
C LEU A 587 21.11 -8.99 -3.03
N ALA A 588 21.44 -9.57 -4.18
CA ALA A 588 22.80 -10.01 -4.45
C ALA A 588 23.80 -8.85 -4.47
N ALA A 589 23.43 -7.69 -5.03
CA ALA A 589 24.25 -6.48 -5.08
C ALA A 589 24.51 -5.91 -3.66
N LEU A 590 23.49 -5.89 -2.80
CA LEU A 590 23.62 -5.48 -1.39
C LEU A 590 24.51 -6.46 -0.61
N ILE A 591 24.27 -7.76 -0.69
CA ILE A 591 25.10 -8.80 -0.04
C ILE A 591 26.55 -8.62 -0.45
N ALA A 592 26.77 -8.33 -1.70
CA ALA A 592 28.06 -8.18 -2.32
C ALA A 592 28.76 -6.84 -2.03
N GLY A 593 28.09 -5.86 -1.45
CA GLY A 593 28.60 -4.51 -1.19
C GLY A 593 28.80 -3.65 -2.44
N ILE A 594 28.09 -3.97 -3.53
CA ILE A 594 28.05 -3.10 -4.71
C ILE A 594 27.30 -1.81 -4.37
N HIS A 595 26.27 -1.94 -3.54
CA HIS A 595 25.51 -0.83 -2.97
C HIS A 595 25.45 -0.96 -1.45
N SER A 596 25.27 0.15 -0.74
CA SER A 596 24.97 0.17 0.68
C SER A 596 23.45 0.15 0.90
N PRO A 597 22.91 -0.66 1.83
CA PRO A 597 21.49 -0.62 2.15
C PRO A 597 21.11 0.71 2.80
N ALA A 598 19.89 1.15 2.53
CA ALA A 598 19.35 2.41 3.05
C ALA A 598 17.82 2.37 3.27
N GLY A 599 17.17 1.21 3.13
CA GLY A 599 15.78 1.00 3.49
C GLY A 599 15.54 1.12 4.99
N CYS A 600 14.34 1.55 5.37
CA CYS A 600 13.91 1.66 6.77
C CYS A 600 12.57 0.96 6.96
N LEU A 601 12.37 0.31 8.12
CA LEU A 601 11.12 -0.39 8.41
C LEU A 601 9.92 0.58 8.47
N PRO A 602 8.88 0.39 7.65
CA PRO A 602 7.72 1.26 7.61
C PRO A 602 6.69 0.94 8.70
N LEU A 603 7.03 0.02 9.60
CA LEU A 603 6.25 -0.41 10.76
C LEU A 603 7.16 -1.04 11.82
N PRO A 604 6.77 -1.07 13.11
CA PRO A 604 7.51 -1.78 14.12
C PRO A 604 7.35 -3.29 13.95
N LEU A 605 8.38 -4.07 14.32
CA LEU A 605 8.33 -5.54 14.26
C LEU A 605 7.91 -6.12 15.61
N PRO A 606 6.73 -6.76 15.73
CA PRO A 606 6.33 -7.44 16.96
C PRO A 606 7.17 -8.70 17.21
N ARG A 607 7.18 -9.20 18.43
CA ARG A 607 7.85 -10.45 18.81
C ARG A 607 6.97 -11.67 18.57
N THR A 608 5.67 -11.50 18.65
CA THR A 608 4.66 -12.55 18.44
C THR A 608 3.34 -11.93 18.05
N ALA A 609 2.41 -12.70 17.51
CA ALA A 609 1.04 -12.28 17.23
C ALA A 609 0.29 -11.75 18.48
N GLY A 610 0.72 -12.10 19.68
CA GLY A 610 0.16 -11.58 20.93
C GLY A 610 0.46 -10.10 21.21
N HIS A 611 1.39 -9.49 20.46
CA HIS A 611 1.70 -8.05 20.53
C HIS A 611 0.81 -7.22 19.60
N GLU A 612 0.08 -7.86 18.72
CA GLU A 612 -0.77 -7.17 17.74
C GLU A 612 -2.12 -6.72 18.35
N PRO A 613 -2.59 -5.55 18.00
CA PRO A 613 -1.98 -4.56 17.09
C PRO A 613 -0.78 -3.85 17.71
N MET A 614 0.28 -3.58 16.92
CA MET A 614 1.46 -2.84 17.37
C MET A 614 1.67 -1.58 16.51
N PHE A 615 1.72 -0.44 17.14
CA PHE A 615 1.74 0.86 16.49
C PHE A 615 2.80 1.78 17.09
N MET A 616 3.53 2.54 16.27
CA MET A 616 4.58 3.43 16.76
C MET A 616 4.00 4.59 17.57
N ALA A 617 2.90 5.18 17.11
CA ALA A 617 2.22 6.31 17.75
C ALA A 617 1.17 5.84 18.79
N GLU A 618 1.49 4.82 19.60
CA GLU A 618 0.60 4.34 20.66
C GLU A 618 0.44 5.41 21.77
N HIS A 619 -0.76 5.39 22.36
CA HIS A 619 -1.07 6.26 23.49
C HIS A 619 -0.21 5.92 24.71
N ARG A 620 0.14 6.94 25.50
CA ARG A 620 0.81 6.75 26.79
C ARG A 620 0.00 5.84 27.70
N GLY A 621 0.69 4.97 28.41
CA GLY A 621 0.08 3.98 29.29
C GLY A 621 -0.13 2.62 28.62
N THR A 622 -0.12 2.51 27.28
CA THR A 622 -0.11 1.23 26.56
C THR A 622 1.28 0.64 26.46
N THR A 623 2.32 1.46 26.55
CA THR A 623 3.73 1.09 26.33
C THR A 623 4.44 0.45 27.54
N GLY A 624 3.72 -0.06 28.54
CA GLY A 624 4.31 -0.75 29.70
C GLY A 624 5.21 0.10 30.61
N GLN A 625 5.37 1.39 30.32
CA GLN A 625 6.25 2.28 31.09
C GLN A 625 5.63 2.76 32.40
N SER A 626 4.35 2.54 32.65
CA SER A 626 3.77 3.02 33.86
C SER A 626 3.93 2.01 34.99
N PHE A 627 4.82 2.32 35.89
CA PHE A 627 4.79 1.81 37.23
C PHE A 627 3.48 2.30 37.90
N VAL A 628 2.38 1.61 37.68
CA VAL A 628 1.18 1.79 38.47
C VAL A 628 0.78 0.47 39.06
N ALA A 629 0.55 0.51 40.38
CA ALA A 629 0.01 -0.50 41.24
C ALA A 629 -0.74 -1.62 40.48
N GLY A 630 -0.10 -2.77 40.28
CA GLY A 630 -0.72 -3.94 39.70
C GLY A 630 0.08 -4.71 38.66
N SER A 631 0.93 -4.10 37.87
CA SER A 631 1.88 -4.83 37.02
C SER A 631 3.22 -4.94 37.71
N LEU A 632 3.54 -6.11 38.24
CA LEU A 632 4.84 -6.43 38.80
C LEU A 632 5.86 -6.86 37.73
N ASN A 633 5.44 -6.87 36.43
CA ASN A 633 6.30 -7.23 35.32
C ASN A 633 6.69 -5.95 34.55
N PRO A 634 7.91 -5.44 34.69
CA PRO A 634 8.38 -4.24 33.98
C PRO A 634 8.50 -4.47 32.45
N ASP A 635 8.53 -5.72 32.01
CA ASP A 635 8.65 -6.08 30.60
C ASP A 635 7.27 -6.20 29.90
N GLY A 636 6.16 -5.98 30.61
CA GLY A 636 4.79 -5.94 30.10
C GLY A 636 4.11 -7.29 30.09
N TYR A 637 4.45 -8.20 29.17
CA TYR A 637 3.87 -9.53 29.09
C TYR A 637 4.59 -10.53 30.00
N TRP A 638 3.85 -11.55 30.45
CA TRP A 638 4.43 -12.63 31.25
C TRP A 638 5.55 -13.39 30.51
N GLN A 639 5.38 -13.62 29.21
CA GLN A 639 6.32 -14.44 28.41
C GLN A 639 7.24 -13.61 27.50
N SER A 640 7.01 -12.32 27.36
CA SER A 640 7.69 -11.52 26.36
C SER A 640 7.82 -10.07 26.75
N ASP A 641 8.91 -9.46 26.35
CA ASP A 641 9.08 -8.02 26.33
C ASP A 641 8.04 -7.36 25.39
N PHE A 642 7.34 -6.32 25.84
CA PHE A 642 6.36 -5.58 25.03
C PHE A 642 6.99 -4.76 23.90
N ARG A 643 8.27 -4.44 24.02
CA ARG A 643 8.99 -3.66 23.02
C ARG A 643 9.15 -4.44 21.71
N PRO A 644 9.11 -3.77 20.55
CA PRO A 644 9.29 -4.42 19.26
C PRO A 644 10.70 -5.06 19.13
N LEU A 645 10.85 -6.05 18.25
CA LEU A 645 12.16 -6.57 17.83
C LEU A 645 12.99 -5.47 17.17
N ARG A 646 12.35 -4.67 16.34
CA ARG A 646 12.89 -3.48 15.70
C ARG A 646 11.83 -2.38 15.69
N PRO A 647 12.19 -1.13 16.02
CA PRO A 647 11.25 -0.02 16.02
C PRO A 647 10.90 0.44 14.60
N PHE A 648 9.84 1.23 14.47
CA PHE A 648 9.51 1.96 13.25
C PHE A 648 10.69 2.86 12.81
N GLY A 649 10.91 2.91 11.50
CA GLY A 649 11.98 3.70 10.90
C GLY A 649 13.37 3.07 10.99
N TYR A 650 13.52 1.88 11.59
CA TYR A 650 14.82 1.23 11.77
C TYR A 650 15.36 0.67 10.45
N GLY A 651 16.64 0.95 10.18
CA GLY A 651 17.42 0.38 9.10
C GLY A 651 18.90 0.64 9.33
N LEU A 652 19.75 -0.28 8.86
CA LEU A 652 21.21 -0.18 8.95
C LEU A 652 21.81 0.13 7.57
N SER A 653 23.02 0.69 7.60
CA SER A 653 23.83 0.97 6.41
C SER A 653 25.22 0.34 6.58
N TYR A 654 26.02 0.29 5.51
CA TYR A 654 27.44 -0.09 5.58
C TYR A 654 28.34 1.07 6.02
N THR A 655 27.76 2.25 6.24
CA THR A 655 28.40 3.41 6.85
C THR A 655 27.68 3.81 8.13
N THR A 656 28.19 4.78 8.85
CA THR A 656 27.60 5.27 10.10
C THR A 656 27.33 6.78 10.02
N PHE A 657 26.24 7.20 10.66
CA PHE A 657 25.82 8.61 10.68
C PHE A 657 25.71 9.11 12.10
N ALA A 658 26.27 10.32 12.35
CA ALA A 658 26.10 11.04 13.58
C ALA A 658 25.12 12.20 13.39
N TYR A 659 24.14 12.31 14.27
CA TYR A 659 23.20 13.42 14.32
C TYR A 659 23.80 14.49 15.26
N GLU A 660 24.20 15.63 14.70
CA GLU A 660 25.04 16.60 15.42
C GLU A 660 24.27 17.81 15.97
N ALA A 661 23.24 18.28 15.27
CA ALA A 661 22.48 19.46 15.67
C ALA A 661 21.01 19.41 15.24
N LEU A 662 20.14 19.96 16.06
CA LEU A 662 18.76 20.29 15.77
C LEU A 662 18.52 21.75 16.18
N ASN A 663 18.26 22.63 15.20
CA ASN A 663 17.86 24.01 15.44
C ASN A 663 16.38 24.16 15.08
N LEU A 664 15.54 24.49 16.06
CA LEU A 664 14.10 24.64 15.91
C LEU A 664 13.70 26.10 15.99
N ILE A 665 12.95 26.57 15.01
CA ILE A 665 12.32 27.89 14.98
C ILE A 665 10.82 27.65 14.83
N VAL A 666 10.02 28.27 15.69
CA VAL A 666 8.56 28.18 15.67
C VAL A 666 7.96 29.56 15.77
N ASP A 667 7.12 29.88 14.83
CA ASP A 667 6.36 31.12 14.81
C ASP A 667 5.09 31.02 15.70
N PRO A 668 4.51 32.14 16.15
CA PRO A 668 3.33 32.12 17.02
C PRO A 668 2.09 31.44 16.42
N ASP A 669 2.04 31.29 15.10
CA ASP A 669 0.97 30.59 14.39
C ASP A 669 1.20 29.06 14.28
N GLY A 670 2.29 28.56 14.89
CA GLY A 670 2.67 27.15 14.86
C GLY A 670 3.44 26.73 13.62
N THR A 671 3.68 27.63 12.67
CA THR A 671 4.60 27.37 11.55
C THR A 671 6.00 27.16 12.08
N ALA A 672 6.66 26.08 11.66
CA ALA A 672 7.93 25.67 12.23
C ALA A 672 8.94 25.30 11.15
N GLU A 673 10.22 25.58 11.46
CA GLU A 673 11.36 25.12 10.69
C GLU A 673 12.32 24.37 11.65
N ALA A 674 12.72 23.15 11.26
CA ALA A 674 13.72 22.36 11.97
C ALA A 674 14.90 22.08 11.04
N LEU A 675 16.10 22.50 11.45
CA LEU A 675 17.36 22.24 10.75
C LEU A 675 18.09 21.11 11.46
N VAL A 676 18.23 19.96 10.78
CA VAL A 676 18.89 18.77 11.31
C VAL A 676 20.18 18.50 10.56
N THR A 677 21.32 18.53 11.27
CA THR A 677 22.64 18.27 10.68
C THR A 677 23.07 16.83 10.94
N VAL A 678 23.37 16.11 9.85
CA VAL A 678 23.85 14.71 9.86
C VAL A 678 25.24 14.66 9.24
N HIS A 679 26.16 13.91 9.89
CA HIS A 679 27.54 13.69 9.48
C HIS A 679 27.75 12.20 9.18
N ASN A 680 28.27 11.88 7.99
CA ASN A 680 28.72 10.53 7.69
C ASN A 680 30.10 10.29 8.31
N THR A 681 30.14 9.53 9.39
CA THR A 681 31.35 9.20 10.16
C THR A 681 31.97 7.87 9.79
N GLY A 682 31.37 7.14 8.84
CA GLY A 682 31.85 5.83 8.43
C GLY A 682 32.82 5.86 7.27
N SER A 683 32.99 4.70 6.62
CA SER A 683 34.09 4.46 5.67
C SER A 683 33.69 4.52 4.18
N CYS A 684 32.41 4.76 3.88
CA CYS A 684 31.91 4.86 2.49
C CYS A 684 30.79 5.89 2.40
N ASP A 685 30.46 6.26 1.17
CA ASP A 685 29.27 7.05 0.89
C ASP A 685 28.02 6.26 1.31
N GLY A 686 26.98 6.95 1.75
CA GLY A 686 25.73 6.30 2.15
C GLY A 686 24.54 7.20 2.07
N GLU A 687 23.37 6.56 2.07
CA GLU A 687 22.08 7.21 2.20
C GLU A 687 21.52 6.94 3.59
N THR A 688 20.75 7.89 4.10
CA THR A 688 20.02 7.76 5.37
C THR A 688 18.69 8.48 5.29
N VAL A 689 17.75 8.02 6.11
CA VAL A 689 16.46 8.69 6.30
C VAL A 689 16.50 9.47 7.62
N VAL A 690 16.51 10.78 7.51
CA VAL A 690 16.40 11.67 8.69
C VAL A 690 14.92 11.74 9.05
N GLN A 691 14.57 11.36 10.28
CA GLN A 691 13.19 11.32 10.75
C GLN A 691 12.97 12.39 11.82
N LEU A 692 11.85 13.13 11.69
CA LEU A 692 11.43 14.20 12.60
C LEU A 692 10.16 13.77 13.32
N TYR A 693 10.18 13.84 14.64
CA TYR A 693 9.10 13.43 15.51
C TYR A 693 8.64 14.55 16.43
N GLY A 694 7.38 14.48 16.85
CA GLY A 694 6.78 15.39 17.81
C GLY A 694 6.16 14.65 19.00
N ARG A 695 6.15 15.33 20.15
CA ARG A 695 5.51 14.90 21.37
C ARG A 695 4.78 16.07 22.01
N ASP A 696 3.49 15.95 22.22
CA ASP A 696 2.75 16.81 23.11
C ASP A 696 2.97 16.35 24.56
N ALA A 697 3.58 17.19 25.40
CA ALA A 697 4.01 16.77 26.73
C ALA A 697 2.83 16.52 27.68
N ILE A 698 1.80 17.37 27.64
CA ILE A 698 0.59 17.28 28.48
C ILE A 698 -0.59 17.84 27.67
N ALA A 699 -1.62 17.04 27.51
CA ALA A 699 -2.87 17.44 26.87
C ALA A 699 -4.10 17.10 27.74
N THR A 700 -5.25 17.61 27.37
CA THR A 700 -6.53 17.31 28.05
C THR A 700 -7.01 15.89 27.84
N ILE A 701 -6.45 15.20 26.84
CA ILE A 701 -6.67 13.79 26.54
C ILE A 701 -5.33 13.03 26.49
N VAL A 702 -5.38 11.70 26.56
CA VAL A 702 -4.18 10.89 26.37
C VAL A 702 -3.72 11.01 24.92
N ARG A 703 -2.47 11.47 24.73
CA ARG A 703 -1.85 11.61 23.41
C ARG A 703 -0.84 10.50 23.17
N PRO A 704 -0.47 10.25 21.90
CA PRO A 704 0.65 9.38 21.57
C PRO A 704 1.93 9.79 22.29
N GLU A 705 2.77 8.81 22.62
CA GLU A 705 4.09 9.08 23.16
C GLU A 705 4.98 9.78 22.13
N LEU A 706 4.79 9.45 20.83
CA LEU A 706 5.58 9.98 19.74
C LEU A 706 4.74 9.97 18.46
N GLU A 707 4.82 11.02 17.65
CA GLU A 707 4.15 11.14 16.34
C GLU A 707 5.19 11.51 15.28
N LEU A 708 5.21 10.82 14.14
CA LEU A 708 6.04 11.22 13.00
C LEU A 708 5.50 12.53 12.41
N LEU A 709 6.37 13.53 12.26
CA LEU A 709 6.04 14.81 11.62
C LEU A 709 6.52 14.89 10.18
N GLY A 710 7.65 14.24 9.88
CA GLY A 710 8.24 14.25 8.56
C GLY A 710 9.49 13.39 8.48
N PHE A 711 9.97 13.20 7.26
CA PHE A 711 11.17 12.42 6.97
C PHE A 711 11.85 12.93 5.71
N ALA A 712 13.16 12.70 5.61
CA ALA A 712 13.96 13.09 4.46
C ALA A 712 15.01 12.03 4.14
N ARG A 713 14.95 11.43 2.94
CA ARG A 713 16.00 10.58 2.42
C ARG A 713 17.10 11.44 1.81
N ILE A 714 18.33 11.30 2.30
CA ILE A 714 19.47 12.09 1.83
C ILE A 714 20.69 11.21 1.57
N THR A 715 21.50 11.60 0.58
CA THR A 715 22.83 11.06 0.36
C THR A 715 23.86 11.90 1.11
N VAL A 716 24.68 11.26 1.94
CA VAL A 716 25.79 11.91 2.67
C VAL A 716 27.09 11.25 2.28
N PRO A 717 27.94 11.88 1.47
CA PRO A 717 29.25 11.34 1.10
C PRO A 717 30.13 11.13 2.35
N GLN A 718 31.06 10.20 2.26
CA GLN A 718 32.00 9.87 3.34
C GLN A 718 32.68 11.12 3.90
N GLY A 719 32.63 11.27 5.22
CA GLY A 719 33.24 12.38 5.97
C GLY A 719 32.55 13.74 5.78
N GLN A 720 31.46 13.80 5.03
CA GLN A 720 30.71 15.05 4.81
C GLN A 720 29.52 15.21 5.77
N ARG A 721 29.05 16.44 5.87
CA ARG A 721 27.80 16.83 6.55
C ARG A 721 26.74 17.20 5.54
N ARG A 722 25.50 17.03 5.94
CA ARG A 722 24.33 17.59 5.27
C ARG A 722 23.37 18.11 6.30
N THR A 723 22.79 19.29 6.04
CA THR A 723 21.75 19.85 6.87
C THR A 723 20.41 19.77 6.15
N VAL A 724 19.47 19.04 6.74
CA VAL A 724 18.09 18.95 6.26
C VAL A 724 17.27 20.02 6.94
N ARG A 725 16.51 20.77 6.16
CA ARG A 725 15.51 21.71 6.63
C ARG A 725 14.13 21.09 6.47
N PHE A 726 13.43 20.89 7.57
CA PHE A 726 12.02 20.53 7.59
C PHE A 726 11.16 21.78 7.79
N ARG A 727 10.11 21.94 6.99
CA ARG A 727 9.08 22.97 7.17
C ARG A 727 7.77 22.28 7.48
N PHE A 728 7.15 22.63 8.58
CA PHE A 728 5.93 21.98 9.06
C PHE A 728 5.10 22.97 9.89
N ASN A 729 3.93 22.53 10.35
CA ASN A 729 3.16 23.26 11.35
C ASN A 729 2.84 22.33 12.52
N LEU A 730 2.93 22.84 13.74
CA LEU A 730 2.61 22.08 14.96
C LEU A 730 1.18 21.53 14.97
N ASN A 731 0.28 22.08 14.12
CA ASN A 731 -1.09 21.59 14.00
C ASN A 731 -1.18 20.15 13.42
N GLN A 732 -0.07 19.57 12.97
CA GLN A 732 -0.01 18.14 12.67
C GLN A 732 -0.29 17.28 13.93
N MET A 733 0.00 17.81 15.12
CA MET A 733 -0.25 17.19 16.43
C MET A 733 -1.59 17.63 17.05
N ALA A 734 -2.41 18.42 16.31
CA ALA A 734 -3.75 18.73 16.76
C ALA A 734 -4.63 17.48 16.82
N PHE A 735 -5.62 17.49 17.69
CA PHE A 735 -6.56 16.39 17.86
C PHE A 735 -8.00 16.92 17.96
N PRO A 736 -9.01 16.08 17.58
CA PRO A 736 -10.42 16.48 17.68
C PRO A 736 -10.94 16.27 19.09
N ASP A 737 -11.77 17.19 19.57
CA ASP A 737 -12.57 17.03 20.76
C ASP A 737 -13.82 16.13 20.55
N GLU A 738 -14.69 16.03 21.54
CA GLU A 738 -15.93 15.24 21.46
C GLU A 738 -16.95 15.77 20.43
N TYR A 739 -16.76 16.99 19.93
CA TYR A 739 -17.57 17.64 18.89
C TYR A 739 -16.91 17.62 17.51
N SER A 740 -15.78 16.91 17.35
CA SER A 740 -14.96 16.87 16.15
C SER A 740 -14.30 18.19 15.78
N VAL A 741 -14.14 19.12 16.72
CA VAL A 741 -13.39 20.36 16.55
C VAL A 741 -11.93 20.10 16.86
N TRP A 742 -11.03 20.46 15.93
CA TRP A 742 -9.60 20.21 16.08
C TRP A 742 -8.92 21.30 16.87
N HIS A 743 -8.10 20.90 17.85
CA HIS A 743 -7.36 21.81 18.73
C HIS A 743 -5.87 21.49 18.76
N LEU A 744 -5.04 22.55 18.69
CA LEU A 744 -3.65 22.55 19.12
C LEU A 744 -3.62 23.24 20.49
N GLU A 745 -3.37 22.47 21.56
CA GLU A 745 -3.46 23.01 22.93
C GLU A 745 -2.21 23.83 23.31
N ALA A 746 -2.42 24.74 24.28
CA ALA A 746 -1.31 25.43 24.94
C ALA A 746 -0.52 24.42 25.76
N GLY A 747 0.82 24.46 25.68
CA GLY A 747 1.66 23.53 26.42
C GLY A 747 3.04 23.38 25.82
N ARG A 748 3.80 22.45 26.41
CA ARG A 748 5.13 22.11 25.93
C ARG A 748 5.04 21.02 24.86
N PHE A 749 5.64 21.29 23.71
CA PHE A 749 5.89 20.33 22.63
C PHE A 749 7.38 20.03 22.55
N THR A 750 7.75 18.78 22.42
CA THR A 750 9.14 18.36 22.19
C THR A 750 9.27 17.86 20.76
N ILE A 751 10.17 18.45 20.00
CA ILE A 751 10.52 18.02 18.64
C ILE A 751 11.83 17.25 18.73
N SER A 752 11.88 16.08 18.13
CA SER A 752 13.04 15.19 18.18
C SER A 752 13.44 14.75 16.77
N ALA A 753 14.73 14.52 16.55
CA ALA A 753 15.24 14.02 15.29
C ALA A 753 16.23 12.88 15.51
N GLY A 754 16.16 11.87 14.64
CA GLY A 754 17.03 10.70 14.72
C GLY A 754 16.85 9.74 13.56
N PRO A 755 17.56 8.59 13.58
CA PRO A 755 17.50 7.58 12.54
C PRO A 755 16.24 6.68 12.62
N ASN A 756 15.55 6.62 13.76
CA ASN A 756 14.34 5.82 13.96
C ASN A 756 13.60 6.25 15.23
N SER A 757 12.39 5.71 15.45
CA SER A 757 11.52 6.11 16.58
C SER A 757 12.07 5.78 17.98
N ALA A 758 13.06 4.91 18.10
CA ALA A 758 13.67 4.54 19.38
C ALA A 758 15.04 5.18 19.61
N ASP A 759 15.66 5.76 18.59
CA ASP A 759 16.95 6.44 18.65
C ASP A 759 16.79 7.90 18.18
N LEU A 760 16.58 8.80 19.14
CA LEU A 760 16.31 10.22 18.91
C LEU A 760 17.32 11.08 19.68
N PRO A 761 18.58 11.14 19.21
CA PRO A 761 19.66 11.82 19.94
C PRO A 761 19.50 13.33 20.01
N LEU A 762 18.66 13.93 19.15
CA LEU A 762 18.45 15.37 19.12
C LEU A 762 17.03 15.72 19.54
N THR A 763 16.92 16.70 20.45
CA THR A 763 15.62 17.20 20.96
C THR A 763 15.63 18.70 21.10
N ALA A 764 14.48 19.34 20.90
CA ALA A 764 14.23 20.75 21.13
C ALA A 764 12.80 20.95 21.63
N ASP A 765 12.64 21.77 22.68
CA ASP A 765 11.33 22.08 23.25
C ASP A 765 10.79 23.42 22.75
N TYR A 766 9.46 23.46 22.56
CA TYR A 766 8.72 24.69 22.29
C TYR A 766 7.53 24.81 23.25
N ILE A 767 7.22 26.03 23.69
CA ILE A 767 6.02 26.32 24.50
C ILE A 767 4.97 27.01 23.63
N GLN A 768 3.89 26.29 23.28
CA GLN A 768 2.72 26.88 22.63
C GLN A 768 1.98 27.77 23.61
N PRO A 769 1.86 29.08 23.33
CA PRO A 769 1.39 30.05 24.36
C PRO A 769 -0.11 29.98 24.62
N CYS A 770 -0.91 29.51 23.65
CA CYS A 770 -2.38 29.44 23.76
C CYS A 770 -2.95 28.28 22.94
N THR A 771 -4.09 27.76 23.41
CA THR A 771 -4.88 26.80 22.66
C THR A 771 -5.49 27.48 21.43
N ARG A 772 -5.45 26.78 20.30
CA ARG A 772 -5.97 27.26 19.02
C ARG A 772 -6.91 26.21 18.42
N GLU A 773 -8.04 26.64 17.93
CA GLU A 773 -8.88 25.84 17.04
C GLU A 773 -8.22 25.78 15.66
N ILE A 774 -8.16 24.60 15.08
CA ILE A 774 -7.56 24.36 13.77
C ILE A 774 -8.68 24.08 12.78
N LEU A 775 -8.88 25.01 11.87
CA LEU A 775 -9.86 24.83 10.81
C LEU A 775 -9.41 23.72 9.84
N PRO A 776 -10.35 22.99 9.22
CA PRO A 776 -10.03 21.90 8.31
C PRO A 776 -9.06 22.26 7.18
N GLU A 777 -9.20 23.47 6.62
CA GLU A 777 -8.33 23.98 5.54
C GLU A 777 -6.92 24.35 5.99
N ALA A 778 -6.71 24.54 7.28
CA ALA A 778 -5.40 24.88 7.86
C ALA A 778 -4.63 23.64 8.33
N ARG A 779 -5.22 22.44 8.27
CA ARG A 779 -4.58 21.21 8.74
C ARG A 779 -3.39 20.84 7.86
N GLU A 780 -2.28 20.48 8.50
CA GLU A 780 -1.09 19.93 7.88
C GLU A 780 -0.93 18.45 8.26
N TYR A 781 -0.28 17.65 7.39
CA TYR A 781 -0.25 16.19 7.54
C TYR A 781 1.15 15.60 7.59
N PHE A 782 2.13 16.28 6.99
CA PHE A 782 3.55 15.91 6.94
C PHE A 782 4.42 17.12 6.64
N ALA A 783 5.69 17.08 7.06
CA ALA A 783 6.66 18.14 6.78
C ALA A 783 7.12 18.11 5.31
N GLU A 784 7.31 19.28 4.72
CA GLU A 784 8.13 19.45 3.51
C GLU A 784 9.59 19.58 3.89
N TRP A 785 10.51 19.20 3.00
CA TRP A 785 11.93 19.26 3.29
C TRP A 785 12.80 19.62 2.09
N ASP A 786 13.97 20.17 2.36
CA ASP A 786 15.07 20.36 1.41
C ASP A 786 16.42 20.23 2.12
N VAL A 787 17.48 20.02 1.34
CA VAL A 787 18.86 20.06 1.83
C VAL A 787 19.35 21.51 1.72
N VAL A 788 19.88 22.04 2.82
CA VAL A 788 20.48 23.38 2.82
C VAL A 788 21.83 23.30 2.13
N GLU A 789 22.02 24.08 1.06
CA GLU A 789 23.32 24.26 0.43
C GLU A 789 24.21 25.08 1.37
N GLU A 790 25.46 24.60 1.62
CA GLU A 790 26.47 25.30 2.43
C GLU A 790 27.08 26.50 1.66
#